data_d9816a2ceedb24b33d576fdd5c4b19b8
#
_entry.id   d9816a2ceedb24b33d576fdd5c4b19b8
#
_cell.length_a   1.000
_cell.length_b   1.000
_cell.length_c   1.000
_cell.angle_alpha   90.00
_cell.angle_beta   90.00
_cell.angle_gamma   90.00
#
_symmetry.space_group_name_H-M   'P 1'
#
loop_
_entity.id
_entity.type
_entity.pdbx_description
1 polymer ?
#
loop_
_entity_poly.entity_id
_entity_poly.type
_entity_poly.pdbx_seq_one_letter_code
_entity_poly.pdbx_strand_id
1 'polypeptide(L)'
;MKQHTRMLAAFLIGLGAAAAQPPTGYLMDDDEAEYTGEWGDKAKQEPLVGASYHHDFNKGQGQKSACFTPDIPVAGNYEVRLLYVPHPNRATRVPVLIRCADGEKQVFLNQRDEPPVLGVFRFAAGKAGSVTISNAEANGFVIVDGLQLTPVGFEIPARVQPVLKAGAPPAPAAQPLPPVQLKPAAAADVAGKNFDLVVVGGTPAGCACAVRAAREGCMVLLVNHTAHLGGMMANGLFQWDALYGGPRAPLFSELLRNIETHYLTTYGERSREYQSVRFTQSHYPIGVVEPRIAEREFGRLVAGEKNITVLLRHDPVAAQREGALLRGLTLREYGGAQEVSVRAAMFADATYEGDLAALAKVPFRVGREARAEYGEPHAGVVFANIAGGPAPRDAVEGRLNIHAYGSHQGAMDPTSPFTADGAVQAYNLRPMVTRDPTNRVMLTQPPPNYRREEFLHYDRKGIAAHEGPNRKAMMNTPILPGENHAYPEGDWPTREKIFQRHTDFCLGLIWFLQNDESVSASQRAKFREWGLPKDEFADHGNLPYEMYVREARRIVGRHVYTEHDNSLAPGLGRTPIQPDSVAITDWYMDSHSCTTNSRPGYRYDGKLILTEESRPGQIPYRSLLPQGVDNLLVPLCLSATHVAWGAVRLEPVAMEVGDAAGFAAGLAKRQHVTPATLDSDRLVRTLCEAGFLVSFFNELDALQPALQYFGTKGFFHDYNARLNDPLRAATAKVWADGFAKLRAGKLDPNALARAVAAAEQGAPPPANAPTRGATLQQMWRELKR
;
A
#
# COMPACT_ATOMS: atom_id res chain seq x y z
N MET A 1 -55.69 39.13 39.12
CA MET A 1 -55.21 39.91 40.30
C MET A 1 -53.74 39.54 40.53
N LYS A 2 -52.89 40.57 40.38
CA LYS A 2 -51.55 40.84 40.97
C LYS A 2 -50.57 39.63 41.05
N GLN A 3 -49.55 39.61 40.17
CA GLN A 3 -48.19 40.15 40.35
C GLN A 3 -47.49 39.65 41.62
N HIS A 4 -46.37 38.93 41.41
CA HIS A 4 -45.05 39.36 41.91
C HIS A 4 -43.93 38.57 41.22
N THR A 5 -43.16 39.36 40.48
CA THR A 5 -41.83 39.08 39.94
C THR A 5 -40.82 38.89 41.07
N ARG A 6 -39.99 37.87 41.05
CA ARG A 6 -38.68 37.89 41.70
C ARG A 6 -37.65 37.23 40.79
N MET A 7 -36.75 38.08 40.28
CA MET A 7 -35.45 37.72 39.70
C MET A 7 -34.65 36.91 40.74
N LEU A 8 -34.11 35.76 40.33
CA LEU A 8 -32.94 35.15 40.95
C LEU A 8 -31.86 35.06 39.86
N ALA A 9 -30.80 35.85 39.99
CA ALA A 9 -29.59 35.76 39.23
C ALA A 9 -28.86 34.47 39.64
N ALA A 10 -28.79 33.51 38.75
CA ALA A 10 -27.93 32.35 38.92
C ALA A 10 -26.53 32.69 38.37
N PHE A 11 -25.56 32.74 39.27
CA PHE A 11 -24.13 32.77 38.95
C PHE A 11 -23.76 31.42 38.29
N LEU A 12 -23.60 31.42 36.99
CA LEU A 12 -22.93 30.37 36.26
C LEU A 12 -21.40 30.56 36.45
N ILE A 13 -20.82 29.83 37.37
CA ILE A 13 -19.39 29.63 37.42
C ILE A 13 -19.06 28.68 36.26
N GLY A 14 -18.65 29.26 35.17
CA GLY A 14 -18.03 28.51 34.06
C GLY A 14 -16.65 28.00 34.52
N LEU A 15 -16.56 26.71 34.85
CA LEU A 15 -15.31 25.99 34.83
C LEU A 15 -14.93 25.83 33.34
N GLY A 16 -14.24 26.85 32.82
CA GLY A 16 -13.50 26.71 31.59
C GLY A 16 -12.36 25.71 31.84
N ALA A 17 -12.46 24.55 31.23
CA ALA A 17 -11.29 23.72 31.01
C ALA A 17 -10.31 24.59 30.22
N ALA A 18 -9.24 25.01 30.85
CA ALA A 18 -8.11 25.65 30.17
C ALA A 18 -7.61 24.61 29.16
N ALA A 19 -7.80 24.91 27.88
CA ALA A 19 -7.10 24.21 26.82
C ALA A 19 -5.63 24.30 27.15
N ALA A 20 -4.97 23.15 27.36
CA ALA A 20 -3.52 23.11 27.55
C ALA A 20 -2.88 23.81 26.35
N GLN A 21 -2.15 24.88 26.61
CA GLN A 21 -1.34 25.52 25.57
C GLN A 21 -0.36 24.47 25.02
N PRO A 22 -0.09 24.46 23.71
CA PRO A 22 0.90 23.57 23.15
C PRO A 22 2.25 23.81 23.86
N PRO A 23 3.04 22.74 24.12
CA PRO A 23 4.30 22.88 24.83
C PRO A 23 5.21 23.86 24.09
N THR A 24 5.57 24.94 24.74
CA THR A 24 6.58 25.90 24.23
C THR A 24 7.96 25.34 24.56
N GLY A 25 8.81 25.11 23.54
CA GLY A 25 10.16 24.63 23.75
C GLY A 25 10.67 23.74 22.63
N TYR A 26 11.87 23.22 22.80
CA TYR A 26 12.49 22.26 21.90
C TYR A 26 12.01 20.85 22.28
N LEU A 27 11.45 20.13 21.33
CA LEU A 27 10.94 18.77 21.53
C LEU A 27 11.65 17.82 20.57
N MET A 28 12.14 16.69 21.09
CA MET A 28 12.67 15.56 20.30
C MET A 28 11.83 14.32 20.54
N ASP A 29 11.59 13.55 19.48
CA ASP A 29 10.90 12.26 19.54
C ASP A 29 11.88 11.15 19.97
N ASP A 30 11.37 10.01 20.42
CA ASP A 30 12.19 8.85 20.78
C ASP A 30 13.01 8.30 19.61
N ASP A 31 12.49 8.41 18.39
CA ASP A 31 13.20 8.05 17.15
C ASP A 31 14.45 8.90 16.85
N GLU A 32 14.59 10.07 17.50
CA GLU A 32 15.74 10.95 17.36
C GLU A 32 16.87 10.65 18.39
N ALA A 33 16.65 9.67 19.28
CA ALA A 33 17.65 9.23 20.24
C ALA A 33 18.58 8.17 19.66
N GLU A 34 19.86 8.19 20.08
CA GLU A 34 20.80 7.11 19.80
C GLU A 34 20.66 6.00 20.84
N TYR A 35 20.34 4.78 20.40
CA TYR A 35 20.10 3.65 21.27
C TYR A 35 21.32 2.73 21.40
N THR A 36 21.61 2.33 22.63
CA THR A 36 22.57 1.25 22.93
C THR A 36 21.79 0.05 23.47
N GLY A 37 22.10 -1.15 22.96
CA GLY A 37 21.41 -2.39 23.31
C GLY A 37 20.09 -2.55 22.54
N GLU A 38 19.41 -3.67 22.75
CA GLU A 38 18.15 -4.01 22.07
C GLU A 38 16.95 -3.37 22.78
N TRP A 39 16.26 -2.48 22.13
CA TRP A 39 15.02 -1.86 22.59
C TRP A 39 13.84 -2.35 21.77
N GLY A 40 12.66 -2.43 22.38
CA GLY A 40 11.41 -2.72 21.69
C GLY A 40 10.71 -1.46 21.27
N ASP A 41 10.30 -1.43 20.02
CA ASP A 41 9.33 -0.47 19.50
C ASP A 41 7.92 -1.06 19.66
N LYS A 42 6.95 -0.26 19.92
CA LYS A 42 5.50 -0.53 20.03
C LYS A 42 4.98 -0.75 21.44
N ALA A 43 4.29 0.26 21.81
CA ALA A 43 3.49 0.27 23.00
C ALA A 43 2.01 -0.01 22.70
N LYS A 44 1.39 -0.71 23.62
CA LYS A 44 -0.08 -0.87 23.65
C LYS A 44 -0.80 0.40 24.18
N GLN A 45 -0.08 1.44 24.50
CA GLN A 45 -0.58 2.71 25.05
C GLN A 45 -0.20 3.84 24.09
N GLU A 46 -1.03 4.87 24.02
CA GLU A 46 -0.74 6.03 23.16
C GLU A 46 0.50 6.78 23.65
N PRO A 47 1.48 7.09 22.78
CA PRO A 47 2.63 7.90 23.10
C PRO A 47 2.22 9.35 23.40
N LEU A 48 3.07 10.08 24.12
CA LEU A 48 2.91 11.52 24.34
C LEU A 48 3.55 12.34 23.21
N VAL A 49 4.54 11.74 22.51
CA VAL A 49 5.27 12.34 21.39
C VAL A 49 5.29 11.34 20.23
N GLY A 50 5.17 11.81 19.01
CA GLY A 50 5.29 10.97 17.83
C GLY A 50 4.23 9.86 17.69
N ALA A 51 4.65 8.75 17.12
CA ALA A 51 3.79 7.62 16.79
C ALA A 51 4.00 6.38 17.66
N SER A 52 5.09 6.32 18.41
CA SER A 52 5.48 5.17 19.24
C SER A 52 6.31 5.63 20.43
N TYR A 53 6.68 4.71 21.28
CA TYR A 53 7.73 4.87 22.27
C TYR A 53 8.56 3.58 22.39
N HIS A 54 9.83 3.72 22.79
CA HIS A 54 10.71 2.59 23.02
C HIS A 54 10.67 2.07 24.45
N HIS A 55 10.91 0.76 24.62
CA HIS A 55 11.02 0.13 25.94
C HIS A 55 12.16 -0.89 25.98
N ASP A 56 12.73 -1.07 27.18
CA ASP A 56 13.91 -1.93 27.41
C ASP A 56 13.60 -3.44 27.57
N PHE A 57 12.36 -3.88 27.31
CA PHE A 57 11.84 -5.24 27.60
C PHE A 57 11.93 -5.65 29.07
N ASN A 58 12.30 -4.75 29.99
CA ASN A 58 12.66 -5.07 31.38
C ASN A 58 13.74 -6.16 31.48
N LYS A 59 14.74 -6.08 30.58
CA LYS A 59 15.85 -7.04 30.45
C LYS A 59 17.17 -6.33 30.19
N GLY A 60 18.30 -7.01 30.50
CA GLY A 60 19.63 -6.48 30.21
C GLY A 60 19.95 -5.21 31.02
N GLN A 61 19.65 -5.23 32.34
CA GLN A 61 19.89 -4.10 33.23
C GLN A 61 21.34 -3.63 33.16
N GLY A 62 21.54 -2.31 33.00
CA GLY A 62 22.85 -1.69 32.85
C GLY A 62 23.45 -1.83 31.44
N GLN A 63 22.83 -2.51 30.51
CA GLN A 63 23.33 -2.73 29.15
C GLN A 63 22.64 -1.86 28.09
N LYS A 64 21.62 -1.10 28.49
CA LYS A 64 20.79 -0.33 27.56
C LYS A 64 20.71 1.13 27.94
N SER A 65 20.80 2.00 26.93
CA SER A 65 20.60 3.45 27.08
C SER A 65 20.02 4.06 25.80
N ALA A 66 19.35 5.21 25.96
CA ALA A 66 18.92 6.08 24.88
C ALA A 66 19.49 7.47 25.13
N CYS A 67 20.18 8.04 24.16
CA CYS A 67 20.87 9.32 24.25
C CYS A 67 20.29 10.33 23.26
N PHE A 68 19.69 11.40 23.78
CA PHE A 68 19.25 12.55 23.00
C PHE A 68 20.40 13.57 22.92
N THR A 69 20.74 14.03 21.72
CA THR A 69 21.73 15.08 21.47
C THR A 69 21.08 16.29 20.81
N PRO A 70 20.40 17.15 21.56
CA PRO A 70 19.67 18.29 21.02
C PRO A 70 20.59 19.31 20.35
N ASP A 71 20.18 19.84 19.20
CA ASP A 71 20.84 20.97 18.55
C ASP A 71 20.29 22.28 19.14
N ILE A 72 20.91 22.75 20.22
CA ILE A 72 20.47 23.91 21.02
C ILE A 72 20.62 25.21 20.21
N PRO A 73 19.49 25.88 19.87
CA PRO A 73 19.54 27.05 19.01
C PRO A 73 20.16 28.29 19.66
N VAL A 74 19.98 28.49 20.96
CA VAL A 74 20.46 29.63 21.73
C VAL A 74 21.03 29.15 23.05
N ALA A 75 22.28 29.49 23.35
CA ALA A 75 22.86 29.15 24.65
C ALA A 75 22.08 29.80 25.81
N GLY A 76 21.73 29.00 26.82
CA GLY A 76 20.94 29.50 27.95
C GLY A 76 20.49 28.39 28.90
N ASN A 77 19.65 28.78 29.84
CA ASN A 77 19.04 27.85 30.79
C ASN A 77 17.78 27.22 30.21
N TYR A 78 17.70 25.89 30.28
CA TYR A 78 16.54 25.12 29.81
C TYR A 78 16.01 24.22 30.92
N GLU A 79 14.72 24.25 31.11
CA GLU A 79 14.01 23.22 31.85
C GLU A 79 14.01 21.93 31.05
N VAL A 80 14.46 20.84 31.65
CA VAL A 80 14.57 19.53 31.00
C VAL A 80 13.49 18.59 31.50
N ARG A 81 12.77 17.96 30.59
CA ARG A 81 11.77 16.94 30.87
C ARG A 81 11.90 15.75 29.90
N LEU A 82 11.97 14.54 30.41
CA LEU A 82 11.79 13.33 29.61
C LEU A 82 10.31 12.95 29.59
N LEU A 83 9.78 12.72 28.41
CA LEU A 83 8.40 12.33 28.20
C LEU A 83 8.29 10.81 28.12
N TYR A 84 7.23 10.24 28.72
CA TYR A 84 6.91 8.82 28.76
C TYR A 84 5.48 8.63 29.26
N VAL A 85 4.86 7.49 28.94
CA VAL A 85 3.52 7.13 29.45
C VAL A 85 3.64 6.44 30.80
N PRO A 86 3.10 7.03 31.91
CA PRO A 86 3.14 6.43 33.23
C PRO A 86 2.38 5.12 33.30
N HIS A 87 2.90 4.13 34.03
CA HIS A 87 2.19 2.87 34.25
C HIS A 87 2.76 2.12 35.47
N PRO A 88 1.95 1.35 36.23
CA PRO A 88 2.42 0.61 37.42
C PRO A 88 3.57 -0.39 37.19
N ASN A 89 3.79 -0.87 35.95
CA ASN A 89 4.88 -1.78 35.63
C ASN A 89 6.21 -1.08 35.29
N ARG A 90 6.24 0.25 35.28
CA ARG A 90 7.45 1.03 34.97
C ARG A 90 8.44 0.99 36.15
N ALA A 91 9.70 1.31 35.85
CA ALA A 91 10.74 1.43 36.87
C ALA A 91 10.53 2.69 37.72
N THR A 92 10.77 2.55 39.03
CA THR A 92 10.66 3.66 39.99
C THR A 92 11.97 4.41 40.19
N ARG A 93 13.08 3.88 39.62
CA ARG A 93 14.39 4.48 39.74
C ARG A 93 15.17 4.31 38.43
N VAL A 94 14.99 5.26 37.53
CA VAL A 94 15.64 5.28 36.23
C VAL A 94 16.72 6.35 36.22
N PRO A 95 17.99 6.01 36.04
CA PRO A 95 19.06 7.01 35.99
C PRO A 95 19.03 7.78 34.68
N VAL A 96 19.11 9.10 34.79
CA VAL A 96 19.23 10.03 33.67
C VAL A 96 20.50 10.87 33.86
N LEU A 97 21.41 10.82 32.88
CA LEU A 97 22.64 11.61 32.85
C LEU A 97 22.43 12.80 31.90
N ILE A 98 22.59 14.01 32.43
CA ILE A 98 22.46 15.27 31.67
C ILE A 98 23.86 15.88 31.53
N ARG A 99 24.36 15.97 30.29
CA ARG A 99 25.57 16.69 29.93
C ARG A 99 25.19 18.11 29.50
N CYS A 100 25.59 19.08 30.28
CA CYS A 100 25.28 20.49 30.06
C CYS A 100 26.54 21.35 30.13
N ALA A 101 26.45 22.67 29.93
CA ALA A 101 27.59 23.58 29.97
C ALA A 101 28.30 23.62 31.34
N ASP A 102 27.60 23.22 32.40
CA ASP A 102 28.12 23.17 33.76
C ASP A 102 28.60 21.76 34.17
N GLY A 103 28.86 20.90 33.19
CA GLY A 103 29.34 19.53 33.39
C GLY A 103 28.20 18.47 33.40
N GLU A 104 28.52 17.30 33.95
CA GLU A 104 27.56 16.19 34.01
C GLU A 104 26.73 16.24 35.31
N LYS A 105 25.43 16.01 35.16
CA LYS A 105 24.48 15.91 36.28
C LYS A 105 23.69 14.62 36.15
N GLN A 106 23.62 13.86 37.24
CA GLN A 106 22.78 12.64 37.29
C GLN A 106 21.54 12.91 38.11
N VAL A 107 20.38 12.56 37.56
CA VAL A 107 19.09 12.61 38.23
C VAL A 107 18.42 11.24 38.13
N PHE A 108 17.41 10.95 38.95
CA PHE A 108 16.65 9.71 38.92
C PHE A 108 15.18 10.00 38.68
N LEU A 109 14.56 9.16 37.88
CA LEU A 109 13.21 9.34 37.42
C LEU A 109 12.36 8.16 37.88
N ASN A 110 11.17 8.43 38.44
CA ASN A 110 10.11 7.43 38.69
C ASN A 110 9.11 7.45 37.53
N GLN A 111 9.13 6.44 36.67
CA GLN A 111 8.24 6.38 35.52
C GLN A 111 6.82 5.84 35.81
N ARG A 112 6.48 5.66 37.09
CA ARG A 112 5.09 5.38 37.50
C ARG A 112 4.29 6.66 37.70
N ASP A 113 4.98 7.78 37.92
CA ASP A 113 4.40 9.11 38.08
C ASP A 113 4.38 9.86 36.74
N GLU A 114 3.59 10.94 36.66
CA GLU A 114 3.62 11.84 35.50
C GLU A 114 5.02 12.39 35.23
N PRO A 115 5.41 12.64 33.95
CA PRO A 115 6.73 13.14 33.58
C PRO A 115 7.09 14.45 34.31
N PRO A 116 8.00 14.44 35.30
CA PRO A 116 8.37 15.63 36.05
C PRO A 116 9.38 16.49 35.29
N VAL A 117 9.53 17.73 35.70
CA VAL A 117 10.71 18.54 35.35
C VAL A 117 11.91 17.98 36.10
N LEU A 118 12.95 17.56 35.35
CA LEU A 118 14.18 17.01 35.91
C LEU A 118 15.10 18.10 36.54
N GLY A 119 14.91 19.34 36.12
CA GLY A 119 15.65 20.50 36.57
C GLY A 119 15.86 21.54 35.47
N VAL A 120 16.53 22.63 35.84
CA VAL A 120 16.97 23.66 34.91
C VAL A 120 18.50 23.54 34.73
N PHE A 121 18.92 23.37 33.47
CA PHE A 121 20.34 23.17 33.14
C PHE A 121 20.77 24.14 32.04
N ARG A 122 22.03 24.60 32.12
CA ARG A 122 22.58 25.53 31.14
C ARG A 122 23.19 24.76 29.96
N PHE A 123 22.67 24.96 28.76
CA PHE A 123 23.22 24.40 27.54
C PHE A 123 23.95 25.43 26.70
N ALA A 124 25.05 25.03 26.08
CA ALA A 124 25.70 25.79 25.01
C ALA A 124 24.91 25.66 23.71
N ALA A 125 25.02 26.59 22.79
CA ALA A 125 24.46 26.49 21.47
C ALA A 125 25.10 25.33 20.67
N GLY A 126 24.32 24.69 19.79
CA GLY A 126 24.74 23.51 19.03
C GLY A 126 24.59 22.20 19.79
N LYS A 127 25.27 21.14 19.34
CA LYS A 127 25.14 19.75 19.80
C LYS A 127 26.11 19.35 20.91
N ALA A 128 26.55 20.29 21.74
CA ALA A 128 27.54 20.03 22.81
C ALA A 128 26.95 19.34 24.05
N GLY A 129 25.62 19.38 24.23
CA GLY A 129 24.91 18.79 25.35
C GLY A 129 24.17 17.50 24.98
N SER A 130 23.91 16.67 26.01
CA SER A 130 23.07 15.47 25.80
C SER A 130 22.27 15.10 27.04
N VAL A 131 21.19 14.33 26.84
CA VAL A 131 20.35 13.73 27.89
C VAL A 131 20.27 12.24 27.64
N THR A 132 20.88 11.44 28.53
CA THR A 132 20.93 9.97 28.38
C THR A 132 20.12 9.30 29.47
N ILE A 133 19.10 8.50 29.07
CA ILE A 133 18.36 7.63 29.96
C ILE A 133 18.94 6.21 29.88
N SER A 134 19.06 5.52 31.03
CA SER A 134 19.64 4.18 31.11
C SER A 134 18.73 3.25 31.91
N ASN A 135 18.79 1.94 31.61
CA ASN A 135 18.12 0.92 32.40
C ASN A 135 19.00 0.34 33.54
N ALA A 136 20.12 0.98 33.85
CA ALA A 136 20.91 0.65 35.02
C ALA A 136 20.05 0.86 36.29
N GLU A 137 20.14 -0.04 37.26
CA GLU A 137 19.37 0.01 38.50
C GLU A 137 17.83 0.00 38.33
N ALA A 138 17.30 -0.25 37.12
CA ALA A 138 15.86 -0.24 36.86
C ALA A 138 15.18 -1.47 37.50
N ASN A 139 14.07 -1.24 38.19
CA ASN A 139 13.25 -2.27 38.85
C ASN A 139 11.89 -2.50 38.13
N GLY A 140 11.83 -2.21 36.85
CA GLY A 140 10.65 -2.33 36.00
C GLY A 140 11.01 -1.91 34.57
N PHE A 141 10.02 -1.81 33.70
CA PHE A 141 10.24 -1.33 32.33
C PHE A 141 10.74 0.13 32.31
N VAL A 142 11.75 0.38 31.53
CA VAL A 142 12.22 1.74 31.18
C VAL A 142 11.62 2.13 29.85
N ILE A 143 10.99 3.30 29.80
CA ILE A 143 10.31 3.85 28.63
C ILE A 143 11.01 5.13 28.18
N VAL A 144 11.11 5.29 26.85
CA VAL A 144 11.61 6.49 26.18
C VAL A 144 10.60 6.89 25.13
N ASP A 145 10.03 8.08 25.24
CA ASP A 145 9.00 8.60 24.34
C ASP A 145 9.46 9.94 23.73
N GLY A 146 10.11 10.81 24.51
CA GLY A 146 10.68 12.04 24.00
C GLY A 146 11.43 12.88 25.01
N LEU A 147 12.10 13.91 24.51
CA LEU A 147 12.80 14.92 25.31
C LEU A 147 12.21 16.30 25.05
N GLN A 148 11.83 17.02 26.11
CA GLN A 148 11.41 18.42 26.07
C GLN A 148 12.41 19.33 26.77
N LEU A 149 12.81 20.42 26.10
CA LEU A 149 13.66 21.48 26.61
C LEU A 149 12.92 22.81 26.51
N THR A 150 12.56 23.41 27.63
CA THR A 150 11.84 24.70 27.67
C THR A 150 12.80 25.81 28.09
N PRO A 151 13.02 26.90 27.31
CA PRO A 151 13.91 27.98 27.68
C PRO A 151 13.39 28.73 28.91
N VAL A 152 14.30 29.11 29.79
CA VAL A 152 14.00 29.83 31.04
C VAL A 152 14.58 31.23 30.98
N GLY A 153 13.71 32.25 30.99
CA GLY A 153 14.11 33.66 31.00
C GLY A 153 14.50 34.26 29.64
N PHE A 154 14.25 33.52 28.53
CA PHE A 154 14.43 34.02 27.18
C PHE A 154 13.49 33.28 26.20
N GLU A 155 13.30 33.89 25.03
CA GLU A 155 12.54 33.25 23.94
C GLU A 155 13.50 32.72 22.88
N ILE A 156 13.18 31.55 22.30
CA ILE A 156 13.86 31.03 21.13
C ILE A 156 13.33 31.80 19.93
N PRO A 157 14.16 32.51 19.13
CA PRO A 157 13.68 33.18 17.93
C PRO A 157 13.01 32.21 16.98
N ALA A 158 11.87 32.60 16.42
CA ALA A 158 11.06 31.75 15.52
C ALA A 158 11.84 31.15 14.32
N ARG A 159 12.94 31.77 13.92
CA ARG A 159 13.87 31.28 12.87
C ARG A 159 14.79 30.15 13.32
N VAL A 160 14.92 29.91 14.61
CA VAL A 160 15.87 28.96 15.20
C VAL A 160 15.13 27.85 15.95
N GLN A 161 13.85 28.02 16.19
CA GLN A 161 13.06 26.87 16.61
C GLN A 161 13.23 25.78 15.54
N PRO A 162 13.76 24.59 15.90
CA PRO A 162 13.62 23.48 14.99
C PRO A 162 12.13 23.46 14.68
N VAL A 163 11.82 23.61 13.44
CA VAL A 163 10.51 23.38 12.94
C VAL A 163 10.23 21.90 13.26
N LEU A 164 9.67 21.61 14.44
CA LEU A 164 8.47 20.79 14.42
C LEU A 164 7.74 21.38 13.26
N LYS A 165 7.66 20.71 12.06
CA LYS A 165 7.02 21.30 10.91
C LYS A 165 5.77 21.93 11.47
N ALA A 166 5.91 23.24 11.82
CA ALA A 166 4.81 24.02 12.34
C ALA A 166 3.83 23.83 11.24
N GLY A 167 2.78 23.08 11.54
CA GLY A 167 1.91 22.60 10.52
C GLY A 167 1.66 23.81 9.67
N ALA A 168 1.83 23.66 8.38
CA ALA A 168 1.47 24.68 7.41
C ALA A 168 0.27 25.42 8.02
N PRO A 169 0.22 26.78 8.03
CA PRO A 169 -0.77 27.56 8.78
C PRO A 169 -2.08 26.80 8.72
N PRO A 170 -2.76 26.45 9.85
CA PRO A 170 -3.68 25.36 9.99
C PRO A 170 -4.49 25.29 8.72
N ALA A 171 -4.27 24.23 7.94
CA ALA A 171 -4.86 24.10 6.61
C ALA A 171 -6.34 24.38 6.84
N PRO A 172 -6.96 25.32 6.13
CA PRO A 172 -8.28 25.82 6.45
C PRO A 172 -9.12 24.62 6.80
N ALA A 173 -9.71 24.60 8.02
CA ALA A 173 -10.21 23.42 8.71
C ALA A 173 -10.83 22.47 7.69
N ALA A 174 -10.26 21.25 7.55
CA ALA A 174 -10.62 20.36 6.46
C ALA A 174 -12.14 20.28 6.39
N GLN A 175 -12.71 20.68 5.26
CA GLN A 175 -14.15 20.71 5.11
C GLN A 175 -14.63 19.34 4.64
N PRO A 176 -15.80 18.87 5.13
CA PRO A 176 -16.39 17.65 4.62
C PRO A 176 -16.52 17.69 3.10
N LEU A 177 -16.09 16.62 2.44
CA LEU A 177 -16.27 16.50 1.00
C LEU A 177 -17.78 16.46 0.67
N PRO A 178 -18.23 17.10 -0.44
CA PRO A 178 -19.65 17.11 -0.81
C PRO A 178 -20.18 15.68 -1.02
N PRO A 179 -21.50 15.45 -0.86
CA PRO A 179 -22.10 14.15 -1.13
C PRO A 179 -21.82 13.68 -2.56
N VAL A 180 -21.61 12.37 -2.71
CA VAL A 180 -21.42 11.74 -4.02
C VAL A 180 -22.74 11.19 -4.51
N GLN A 181 -23.09 11.49 -5.77
CA GLN A 181 -24.18 10.83 -6.49
C GLN A 181 -23.63 10.28 -7.81
N LEU A 182 -23.32 8.99 -7.81
CA LEU A 182 -23.09 8.27 -9.06
C LEU A 182 -24.46 8.06 -9.74
N LYS A 183 -24.57 8.41 -11.01
CA LYS A 183 -25.80 8.23 -11.82
C LYS A 183 -25.50 7.22 -12.93
N PRO A 184 -25.73 5.91 -12.71
CA PRO A 184 -25.57 4.93 -13.77
C PRO A 184 -26.52 5.21 -14.94
N ALA A 185 -26.02 4.97 -16.14
CA ALA A 185 -26.82 5.04 -17.36
C ALA A 185 -27.69 3.78 -17.48
N ALA A 186 -28.85 3.90 -18.14
CA ALA A 186 -29.58 2.75 -18.60
C ALA A 186 -28.97 2.15 -19.87
N ALA A 187 -29.16 0.86 -20.13
CA ALA A 187 -28.67 0.19 -21.33
C ALA A 187 -29.09 0.91 -22.63
N ALA A 188 -30.31 1.43 -22.68
CA ALA A 188 -30.82 2.22 -23.80
C ALA A 188 -30.02 3.51 -24.06
N ASP A 189 -29.45 4.10 -23.02
CA ASP A 189 -28.67 5.33 -23.13
C ASP A 189 -27.30 5.12 -23.78
N VAL A 190 -26.79 3.89 -23.82
CA VAL A 190 -25.49 3.54 -24.41
C VAL A 190 -25.61 2.77 -25.71
N ALA A 191 -26.83 2.29 -26.05
CA ALA A 191 -27.10 1.48 -27.24
C ALA A 191 -26.61 2.17 -28.53
N GLY A 192 -25.76 1.51 -29.28
CA GLY A 192 -25.22 2.00 -30.57
C GLY A 192 -24.30 3.20 -30.49
N LYS A 193 -23.99 3.71 -29.28
CA LYS A 193 -23.06 4.84 -29.10
C LYS A 193 -21.62 4.46 -29.41
N ASN A 194 -20.86 5.46 -29.81
CA ASN A 194 -19.41 5.36 -30.01
C ASN A 194 -18.68 6.08 -28.87
N PHE A 195 -17.67 5.43 -28.32
CA PHE A 195 -16.80 5.96 -27.29
C PHE A 195 -15.36 6.03 -27.79
N ASP A 196 -14.51 6.84 -27.15
CA ASP A 196 -13.07 6.79 -27.38
C ASP A 196 -12.47 5.56 -26.70
N LEU A 197 -12.99 5.24 -25.48
CA LEU A 197 -12.54 4.13 -24.68
C LEU A 197 -13.75 3.44 -24.00
N VAL A 198 -13.81 2.11 -24.07
CA VAL A 198 -14.66 1.28 -23.21
C VAL A 198 -13.77 0.55 -22.21
N VAL A 199 -14.00 0.78 -20.92
CA VAL A 199 -13.34 0.09 -19.81
C VAL A 199 -14.30 -0.92 -19.21
N VAL A 200 -13.93 -2.19 -19.19
CA VAL A 200 -14.68 -3.27 -18.57
C VAL A 200 -14.02 -3.64 -17.25
N GLY A 201 -14.79 -3.58 -16.16
CA GLY A 201 -14.33 -3.79 -14.79
C GLY A 201 -14.27 -2.48 -13.98
N GLY A 202 -15.14 -2.36 -12.97
CA GLY A 202 -15.17 -1.25 -12.01
C GLY A 202 -14.15 -1.42 -10.86
N THR A 203 -13.06 -2.12 -11.10
CA THR A 203 -11.95 -2.38 -10.17
C THR A 203 -11.14 -1.10 -9.91
N PRO A 204 -10.18 -1.09 -8.97
CA PRO A 204 -9.28 0.07 -8.79
C PRO A 204 -8.57 0.46 -10.08
N ALA A 205 -8.10 -0.54 -10.86
CA ALA A 205 -7.47 -0.31 -12.16
C ALA A 205 -8.45 0.29 -13.17
N GLY A 206 -9.67 -0.23 -13.24
CA GLY A 206 -10.68 0.23 -14.19
C GLY A 206 -11.19 1.64 -13.86
N CYS A 207 -11.47 1.92 -12.61
CA CYS A 207 -11.84 3.26 -12.16
C CYS A 207 -10.72 4.29 -12.46
N ALA A 208 -9.47 3.95 -12.14
CA ALA A 208 -8.33 4.83 -12.43
C ALA A 208 -8.13 5.06 -13.94
N CYS A 209 -8.24 3.99 -14.75
CA CYS A 209 -8.14 4.07 -16.21
C CYS A 209 -9.24 4.96 -16.79
N ALA A 210 -10.49 4.78 -16.37
CA ALA A 210 -11.62 5.57 -16.84
C ALA A 210 -11.49 7.05 -16.46
N VAL A 211 -11.17 7.34 -15.19
CA VAL A 211 -11.01 8.72 -14.70
C VAL A 211 -9.85 9.41 -15.41
N ARG A 212 -8.70 8.75 -15.54
CA ARG A 212 -7.56 9.34 -16.22
C ARG A 212 -7.84 9.57 -17.70
N ALA A 213 -8.36 8.61 -18.41
CA ALA A 213 -8.70 8.77 -19.83
C ALA A 213 -9.70 9.91 -20.05
N ALA A 214 -10.68 10.07 -19.16
CA ALA A 214 -11.62 11.19 -19.23
C ALA A 214 -10.93 12.55 -19.00
N ARG A 215 -10.01 12.65 -18.02
CA ARG A 215 -9.19 13.86 -17.77
C ARG A 215 -8.26 14.17 -18.96
N GLU A 216 -7.84 13.15 -19.71
CA GLU A 216 -7.08 13.28 -20.95
C GLU A 216 -7.96 13.57 -22.19
N GLY A 217 -9.26 13.78 -21.99
CA GLY A 217 -10.22 14.21 -23.01
C GLY A 217 -10.92 13.07 -23.75
N CYS A 218 -10.86 11.82 -23.28
CA CYS A 218 -11.62 10.71 -23.85
C CYS A 218 -13.08 10.73 -23.40
N MET A 219 -13.99 10.36 -24.31
CA MET A 219 -15.35 9.94 -23.97
C MET A 219 -15.30 8.46 -23.55
N VAL A 220 -15.60 8.18 -22.29
CA VAL A 220 -15.38 6.85 -21.69
C VAL A 220 -16.71 6.20 -21.31
N LEU A 221 -16.84 4.91 -21.60
CA LEU A 221 -17.85 4.03 -21.01
C LEU A 221 -17.15 3.12 -19.99
N LEU A 222 -17.53 3.21 -18.71
CA LEU A 222 -17.13 2.29 -17.66
C LEU A 222 -18.24 1.28 -17.42
N VAL A 223 -17.94 0.00 -17.61
CA VAL A 223 -18.88 -1.13 -17.46
C VAL A 223 -18.47 -1.97 -16.26
N ASN A 224 -19.42 -2.32 -15.39
CA ASN A 224 -19.17 -3.23 -14.29
C ASN A 224 -20.31 -4.23 -14.10
N HIS A 225 -19.99 -5.49 -13.73
CA HIS A 225 -20.98 -6.55 -13.53
C HIS A 225 -21.76 -6.39 -12.22
N THR A 226 -21.18 -5.77 -11.19
CA THR A 226 -21.91 -5.42 -9.97
C THR A 226 -22.49 -4.01 -10.03
N ALA A 227 -23.25 -3.64 -9.01
CA ALA A 227 -23.73 -2.27 -8.81
C ALA A 227 -22.68 -1.36 -8.14
N HIS A 228 -21.51 -1.87 -7.84
CA HIS A 228 -20.50 -1.28 -6.97
C HIS A 228 -19.20 -0.99 -7.71
N LEU A 229 -18.43 0.01 -7.28
CA LEU A 229 -17.15 0.41 -7.86
C LEU A 229 -16.02 0.30 -6.82
N GLY A 230 -14.79 0.09 -7.31
CA GLY A 230 -13.60 0.04 -6.47
C GLY A 230 -13.09 -1.37 -6.19
N GLY A 231 -13.74 -2.40 -6.76
CA GLY A 231 -13.32 -3.80 -6.67
C GLY A 231 -12.94 -4.20 -5.24
N MET A 232 -11.83 -4.93 -5.06
CA MET A 232 -11.44 -5.45 -3.74
C MET A 232 -11.12 -4.35 -2.70
N MET A 233 -10.67 -3.17 -3.10
CA MET A 233 -10.47 -2.05 -2.16
C MET A 233 -11.78 -1.59 -1.51
N ALA A 234 -12.90 -1.79 -2.19
CA ALA A 234 -14.25 -1.48 -1.71
C ALA A 234 -15.06 -2.73 -1.33
N ASN A 235 -14.45 -3.92 -1.34
CA ASN A 235 -15.15 -5.20 -1.22
C ASN A 235 -14.50 -6.15 -0.20
N GLY A 236 -14.16 -5.64 0.99
CA GLY A 236 -13.67 -6.45 2.12
C GLY A 236 -12.15 -6.58 2.24
N LEU A 237 -11.37 -6.05 1.30
CA LEU A 237 -9.94 -5.87 1.50
C LEU A 237 -9.72 -4.63 2.39
N PHE A 238 -9.86 -4.81 3.69
CA PHE A 238 -9.81 -3.73 4.67
C PHE A 238 -8.42 -3.10 4.76
N GLN A 239 -7.37 -3.88 4.62
CA GLN A 239 -5.99 -3.44 4.55
C GLN A 239 -5.44 -3.66 3.13
N TRP A 240 -4.87 -2.61 2.55
CA TRP A 240 -4.32 -2.66 1.20
C TRP A 240 -2.82 -2.93 1.25
N ASP A 241 -2.42 -4.05 0.71
CA ASP A 241 -1.03 -4.52 0.80
C ASP A 241 -0.08 -3.70 -0.07
N ALA A 242 0.89 -3.03 0.55
CA ALA A 242 2.02 -2.33 -0.06
C ALA A 242 3.16 -2.21 0.96
N LEU A 243 4.40 -2.12 0.51
CA LEU A 243 5.57 -1.88 1.38
C LEU A 243 6.10 -0.45 1.24
N TYR A 244 5.77 0.25 0.17
CA TYR A 244 6.11 1.65 -0.03
C TYR A 244 4.95 2.55 0.35
N GLY A 245 5.15 3.38 1.37
CA GLY A 245 4.13 4.30 1.91
C GLY A 245 4.12 5.69 1.27
N GLY A 246 4.98 5.94 0.30
CA GLY A 246 5.04 7.23 -0.40
C GLY A 246 4.06 7.36 -1.57
N PRO A 247 4.07 8.53 -2.25
CA PRO A 247 3.24 8.77 -3.43
C PRO A 247 3.62 7.81 -4.58
N ARG A 248 2.62 7.24 -5.26
CA ARG A 248 2.79 6.31 -6.40
C ARG A 248 2.31 6.92 -7.71
N ALA A 249 1.02 7.27 -7.76
CA ALA A 249 0.35 7.85 -8.89
C ALA A 249 -0.62 8.94 -8.43
N PRO A 250 -0.93 9.94 -9.27
CA PRO A 250 -1.79 11.06 -8.87
C PRO A 250 -3.17 10.63 -8.38
N LEU A 251 -3.84 9.70 -9.07
CA LEU A 251 -5.19 9.25 -8.70
C LEU A 251 -5.20 8.44 -7.40
N PHE A 252 -4.18 7.60 -7.17
CA PHE A 252 -4.03 6.91 -5.88
C PHE A 252 -3.86 7.91 -4.74
N SER A 253 -2.99 8.91 -4.91
CA SER A 253 -2.79 9.97 -3.92
C SER A 253 -4.07 10.81 -3.68
N GLU A 254 -4.89 11.02 -4.72
CA GLU A 254 -6.18 11.72 -4.61
C GLU A 254 -7.19 10.89 -3.82
N LEU A 255 -7.29 9.59 -4.10
CA LEU A 255 -8.14 8.66 -3.36
C LEU A 255 -7.78 8.66 -1.86
N LEU A 256 -6.49 8.53 -1.54
CA LEU A 256 -6.02 8.53 -0.15
C LEU A 256 -6.36 9.84 0.57
N ARG A 257 -6.10 10.99 -0.06
CA ARG A 257 -6.47 12.30 0.53
C ARG A 257 -7.97 12.42 0.78
N ASN A 258 -8.80 11.92 -0.11
CA ASN A 258 -10.25 11.96 0.06
C ASN A 258 -10.69 11.11 1.27
N ILE A 259 -10.14 9.90 1.39
CA ILE A 259 -10.39 9.00 2.52
C ILE A 259 -9.92 9.65 3.83
N GLU A 260 -8.69 10.13 3.90
CA GLU A 260 -8.15 10.80 5.09
C GLU A 260 -8.99 12.03 5.47
N THR A 261 -9.40 12.84 4.48
CA THR A 261 -10.27 14.01 4.70
C THR A 261 -11.60 13.59 5.31
N HIS A 262 -12.18 12.49 4.86
CA HIS A 262 -13.43 11.98 5.46
C HIS A 262 -13.25 11.67 6.95
N TYR A 263 -12.25 10.87 7.30
CA TYR A 263 -12.05 10.49 8.69
C TYR A 263 -11.63 11.67 9.56
N LEU A 264 -10.77 12.55 9.05
CA LEU A 264 -10.38 13.79 9.74
C LEU A 264 -11.57 14.68 10.05
N THR A 265 -12.45 14.90 9.06
CA THR A 265 -13.61 15.80 9.24
C THR A 265 -14.75 15.18 10.03
N THR A 266 -14.86 13.85 10.03
CA THR A 266 -15.93 13.13 10.74
C THR A 266 -15.57 12.88 12.21
N TYR A 267 -14.33 12.47 12.49
CA TYR A 267 -13.91 11.99 13.81
C TYR A 267 -12.91 12.91 14.51
N GLY A 268 -12.23 13.79 13.76
CA GLY A 268 -11.18 14.66 14.27
C GLY A 268 -9.78 14.03 14.25
N GLU A 269 -8.76 14.91 14.31
CA GLU A 269 -7.36 14.54 14.13
C GLU A 269 -6.86 13.52 15.15
N ARG A 270 -7.30 13.59 16.41
CA ARG A 270 -6.85 12.73 17.50
C ARG A 270 -7.68 11.45 17.66
N SER A 271 -8.66 11.22 16.79
CA SER A 271 -9.50 10.03 16.89
C SER A 271 -8.74 8.78 16.46
N ARG A 272 -9.06 7.65 17.08
CA ARG A 272 -8.55 6.34 16.66
C ARG A 272 -8.92 6.03 15.21
N GLU A 273 -10.10 6.43 14.80
CA GLU A 273 -10.62 6.24 13.45
C GLU A 273 -9.73 6.93 12.41
N TYR A 274 -9.37 8.20 12.63
CA TYR A 274 -8.48 8.92 11.72
C TYR A 274 -7.05 8.38 11.77
N GLN A 275 -6.51 8.13 12.96
CA GLN A 275 -5.13 7.63 13.10
C GLN A 275 -4.95 6.26 12.45
N SER A 276 -5.95 5.38 12.50
CA SER A 276 -5.87 4.04 11.90
C SER A 276 -5.91 4.01 10.38
N VAL A 277 -6.41 5.07 9.73
CA VAL A 277 -6.47 5.17 8.26
C VAL A 277 -5.31 5.96 7.67
N ARG A 278 -4.48 6.61 8.48
CA ARG A 278 -3.36 7.40 7.98
C ARG A 278 -2.34 6.52 7.26
N PHE A 279 -1.94 7.01 6.11
CA PHE A 279 -0.91 6.39 5.28
C PHE A 279 0.44 7.00 5.66
N THR A 280 1.14 6.35 6.57
CA THR A 280 2.46 6.80 7.04
C THR A 280 3.51 5.74 6.76
N GLN A 281 4.72 6.18 6.45
CA GLN A 281 5.83 5.29 6.16
C GLN A 281 6.35 4.51 7.38
N SER A 282 6.04 4.97 8.60
CA SER A 282 6.44 4.35 9.86
C SER A 282 5.55 3.20 10.34
N HIS A 283 4.36 3.06 9.77
CA HIS A 283 3.47 1.92 10.01
C HIS A 283 3.33 1.13 8.72
N TYR A 284 2.74 -0.07 8.81
CA TYR A 284 2.28 -0.78 7.62
C TYR A 284 1.70 0.27 6.70
N PRO A 285 2.32 0.55 5.53
CA PRO A 285 2.24 1.88 4.93
C PRO A 285 0.86 2.27 4.43
N ILE A 286 -0.09 1.34 4.53
CA ILE A 286 -1.47 1.57 4.15
C ILE A 286 -2.36 1.26 5.33
N GLY A 287 -3.05 2.27 5.80
CA GLY A 287 -4.01 2.16 6.90
C GLY A 287 -5.17 1.22 6.55
N VAL A 288 -6.03 0.99 7.51
CA VAL A 288 -7.23 0.16 7.35
C VAL A 288 -8.42 1.04 6.95
N VAL A 289 -9.08 0.72 5.84
CA VAL A 289 -10.14 1.53 5.25
C VAL A 289 -11.46 0.77 5.21
N GLU A 290 -12.54 1.37 5.71
CA GLU A 290 -13.87 0.78 5.61
C GLU A 290 -14.31 0.67 4.14
N PRO A 291 -14.77 -0.51 3.67
CA PRO A 291 -15.14 -0.73 2.27
C PRO A 291 -16.14 0.30 1.73
N ARG A 292 -17.19 0.63 2.48
CA ARG A 292 -18.19 1.64 2.12
C ARG A 292 -17.59 3.03 1.89
N ILE A 293 -16.51 3.37 2.61
CA ILE A 293 -15.82 4.65 2.45
C ILE A 293 -14.96 4.63 1.20
N ALA A 294 -14.24 3.54 0.97
CA ALA A 294 -13.48 3.34 -0.27
C ALA A 294 -14.39 3.40 -1.50
N GLU A 295 -15.50 2.67 -1.50
CA GLU A 295 -16.49 2.68 -2.60
C GLU A 295 -17.01 4.08 -2.88
N ARG A 296 -17.39 4.81 -1.83
CA ARG A 296 -17.86 6.19 -1.98
C ARG A 296 -16.81 7.08 -2.64
N GLU A 297 -15.54 6.93 -2.30
CA GLU A 297 -14.49 7.78 -2.85
C GLU A 297 -14.10 7.36 -4.29
N PHE A 298 -14.18 6.09 -4.64
CA PHE A 298 -14.13 5.67 -6.04
C PHE A 298 -15.31 6.25 -6.84
N GLY A 299 -16.52 6.18 -6.29
CA GLY A 299 -17.71 6.83 -6.87
C GLY A 299 -17.51 8.34 -7.06
N ARG A 300 -16.83 9.01 -6.12
CA ARG A 300 -16.50 10.44 -6.22
C ARG A 300 -15.56 10.73 -7.38
N LEU A 301 -14.49 9.97 -7.51
CA LEU A 301 -13.53 10.12 -8.62
C LEU A 301 -14.24 9.98 -9.97
N VAL A 302 -15.07 8.96 -10.12
CA VAL A 302 -15.79 8.68 -11.37
C VAL A 302 -16.88 9.72 -11.65
N ALA A 303 -17.69 10.07 -10.65
CA ALA A 303 -18.78 11.06 -10.80
C ALA A 303 -18.27 12.50 -11.03
N GLY A 304 -17.02 12.77 -10.67
CA GLY A 304 -16.35 14.05 -10.93
C GLY A 304 -16.09 14.32 -12.41
N GLU A 305 -16.10 13.28 -13.24
CA GLU A 305 -15.72 13.38 -14.65
C GLU A 305 -16.97 13.31 -15.57
N LYS A 306 -17.29 14.42 -16.22
CA LYS A 306 -18.47 14.55 -17.10
C LYS A 306 -18.40 13.68 -18.35
N ASN A 307 -17.19 13.27 -18.74
CA ASN A 307 -16.92 12.45 -19.92
C ASN A 307 -17.03 10.95 -19.64
N ILE A 308 -17.36 10.53 -18.42
CA ILE A 308 -17.57 9.12 -18.09
C ILE A 308 -19.08 8.84 -18.08
N THR A 309 -19.48 7.83 -18.87
CA THR A 309 -20.76 7.15 -18.74
C THR A 309 -20.54 5.85 -17.98
N VAL A 310 -21.34 5.58 -16.94
CA VAL A 310 -21.20 4.37 -16.11
C VAL A 310 -22.37 3.45 -16.38
N LEU A 311 -22.09 2.21 -16.77
CA LEU A 311 -23.08 1.14 -16.97
C LEU A 311 -22.80 0.01 -15.97
N LEU A 312 -23.63 -0.11 -14.96
CA LEU A 312 -23.52 -1.12 -13.90
C LEU A 312 -24.38 -2.35 -14.20
N ARG A 313 -24.09 -3.47 -13.54
CA ARG A 313 -24.81 -4.76 -13.70
C ARG A 313 -24.80 -5.27 -15.14
N HIS A 314 -23.68 -5.10 -15.85
CA HIS A 314 -23.52 -5.59 -17.21
C HIS A 314 -22.16 -6.24 -17.41
N ASP A 315 -22.16 -7.34 -18.18
CA ASP A 315 -20.98 -8.10 -18.57
C ASP A 315 -20.80 -8.11 -20.08
N PRO A 316 -19.56 -8.14 -20.59
CA PRO A 316 -19.31 -8.43 -21.99
C PRO A 316 -19.64 -9.91 -22.26
N VAL A 317 -20.46 -10.14 -23.30
CA VAL A 317 -20.82 -11.51 -23.75
C VAL A 317 -20.31 -11.80 -25.16
N ALA A 318 -19.99 -10.79 -25.94
CA ALA A 318 -19.35 -10.95 -27.24
C ALA A 318 -18.45 -9.74 -27.57
N ALA A 319 -17.37 -10.00 -28.29
CA ALA A 319 -16.46 -8.99 -28.81
C ALA A 319 -16.41 -9.07 -30.35
N GLN A 320 -16.60 -7.93 -31.01
CA GLN A 320 -16.51 -7.81 -32.47
C GLN A 320 -15.08 -7.41 -32.84
N ARG A 321 -14.37 -8.26 -33.58
CA ARG A 321 -12.98 -8.06 -33.96
C ARG A 321 -12.80 -8.09 -35.48
N GLU A 322 -12.03 -7.16 -36.01
CA GLU A 322 -11.57 -7.11 -37.41
C GLU A 322 -10.04 -7.06 -37.42
N GLY A 323 -9.41 -8.16 -37.83
CA GLY A 323 -7.95 -8.27 -37.78
C GLY A 323 -7.38 -8.07 -36.37
N ALA A 324 -6.52 -7.08 -36.20
CA ALA A 324 -5.91 -6.72 -34.91
C ALA A 324 -6.74 -5.69 -34.08
N LEU A 325 -7.94 -5.31 -34.56
CA LEU A 325 -8.71 -4.27 -33.90
C LEU A 325 -10.05 -4.81 -33.37
N LEU A 326 -10.36 -4.51 -32.12
CA LEU A 326 -11.70 -4.57 -31.58
C LEU A 326 -12.53 -3.40 -32.12
N ARG A 327 -13.80 -3.65 -32.50
CA ARG A 327 -14.71 -2.65 -33.05
C ARG A 327 -15.89 -2.38 -32.12
N GLY A 328 -16.29 -3.37 -31.33
CA GLY A 328 -17.42 -3.24 -30.45
C GLY A 328 -17.56 -4.40 -29.48
N LEU A 329 -18.44 -4.21 -28.53
CA LEU A 329 -18.82 -5.22 -27.54
C LEU A 329 -20.33 -5.36 -27.53
N THR A 330 -20.80 -6.59 -27.27
CA THR A 330 -22.16 -6.85 -26.80
C THR A 330 -22.08 -7.05 -25.30
N LEU A 331 -22.84 -6.25 -24.57
CA LEU A 331 -22.95 -6.29 -23.10
C LEU A 331 -24.31 -6.85 -22.74
N ARG A 332 -24.38 -7.70 -21.72
CA ARG A 332 -25.63 -8.28 -21.21
C ARG A 332 -25.82 -7.87 -19.76
N GLU A 333 -27.06 -7.55 -19.40
CA GLU A 333 -27.43 -7.29 -18.01
C GLU A 333 -27.16 -8.54 -17.15
N TYR A 334 -26.46 -8.38 -16.04
CA TYR A 334 -26.13 -9.46 -15.12
C TYR A 334 -27.43 -10.05 -14.51
N GLY A 335 -27.60 -11.35 -14.65
CA GLY A 335 -28.81 -12.05 -14.25
C GLY A 335 -30.03 -11.78 -15.14
N GLY A 336 -29.85 -11.01 -16.23
CA GLY A 336 -30.92 -10.68 -17.22
C GLY A 336 -30.64 -11.25 -18.60
N ALA A 337 -31.55 -10.93 -19.54
CA ALA A 337 -31.45 -11.33 -20.96
C ALA A 337 -31.24 -10.14 -21.90
N GLN A 338 -31.33 -8.92 -21.38
CA GLN A 338 -31.21 -7.71 -22.20
C GLN A 338 -29.77 -7.50 -22.64
N GLU A 339 -29.56 -7.36 -23.94
CA GLU A 339 -28.25 -7.08 -24.53
C GLU A 339 -28.22 -5.70 -25.14
N VAL A 340 -27.05 -5.06 -25.05
CA VAL A 340 -26.77 -3.78 -25.68
C VAL A 340 -25.41 -3.81 -26.39
N SER A 341 -25.35 -3.29 -27.60
CA SER A 341 -24.08 -3.19 -28.35
C SER A 341 -23.51 -1.79 -28.28
N VAL A 342 -22.20 -1.70 -28.05
CA VAL A 342 -21.43 -0.45 -27.98
C VAL A 342 -20.21 -0.55 -28.87
N ARG A 343 -19.70 0.60 -29.36
CA ARG A 343 -18.48 0.69 -30.18
C ARG A 343 -17.47 1.60 -29.52
N ALA A 344 -16.18 1.34 -29.76
CA ALA A 344 -15.12 2.23 -29.33
C ALA A 344 -13.89 2.17 -30.23
N ALA A 345 -13.08 3.23 -30.17
CA ALA A 345 -11.76 3.24 -30.78
C ALA A 345 -10.76 2.37 -30.00
N MET A 346 -10.87 2.35 -28.68
CA MET A 346 -9.99 1.62 -27.75
C MET A 346 -10.81 0.90 -26.68
N PHE A 347 -10.21 -0.13 -26.10
CA PHE A 347 -10.80 -0.93 -25.03
C PHE A 347 -9.79 -1.16 -23.92
N ALA A 348 -10.28 -1.33 -22.68
CA ALA A 348 -9.49 -1.78 -21.56
C ALA A 348 -10.21 -2.92 -20.82
N ASP A 349 -9.49 -4.02 -20.59
CA ASP A 349 -9.93 -5.11 -19.73
C ASP A 349 -9.33 -4.90 -18.33
N ALA A 350 -10.13 -4.40 -17.44
CA ALA A 350 -9.78 -4.18 -16.04
C ALA A 350 -10.56 -5.13 -15.10
N THR A 351 -11.04 -6.27 -15.61
CA THR A 351 -11.67 -7.32 -14.80
C THR A 351 -10.60 -8.15 -14.08
N TYR A 352 -10.96 -8.76 -12.96
CA TYR A 352 -10.08 -9.71 -12.25
C TYR A 352 -9.91 -11.02 -13.02
N GLU A 353 -10.81 -11.32 -13.94
CA GLU A 353 -10.90 -12.57 -14.69
C GLU A 353 -10.23 -12.53 -16.08
N GLY A 354 -10.07 -11.33 -16.67
CA GLY A 354 -9.61 -11.18 -18.05
C GLY A 354 -10.67 -11.59 -19.07
N ASP A 355 -11.95 -11.32 -18.78
CA ASP A 355 -13.07 -11.80 -19.60
C ASP A 355 -13.14 -11.13 -20.97
N LEU A 356 -12.90 -9.82 -21.06
CA LEU A 356 -12.85 -9.12 -22.34
C LEU A 356 -11.70 -9.62 -23.22
N ALA A 357 -10.52 -9.84 -22.65
CA ALA A 357 -9.36 -10.37 -23.37
C ALA A 357 -9.66 -11.76 -23.95
N ALA A 358 -10.30 -12.63 -23.17
CA ALA A 358 -10.73 -13.96 -23.61
C ALA A 358 -11.76 -13.88 -24.76
N LEU A 359 -12.78 -13.03 -24.66
CA LEU A 359 -13.76 -12.78 -25.71
C LEU A 359 -13.13 -12.23 -26.99
N ALA A 360 -12.11 -11.38 -26.83
CA ALA A 360 -11.32 -10.83 -27.92
C ALA A 360 -10.35 -11.84 -28.57
N LYS A 361 -10.32 -13.08 -28.09
CA LYS A 361 -9.41 -14.14 -28.53
C LYS A 361 -7.93 -13.78 -28.36
N VAL A 362 -7.61 -13.04 -27.28
CA VAL A 362 -6.25 -12.82 -26.83
C VAL A 362 -5.70 -14.12 -26.26
N PRO A 363 -4.46 -14.53 -26.59
CA PRO A 363 -3.81 -15.62 -25.89
C PRO A 363 -3.63 -15.30 -24.40
N PHE A 364 -3.95 -16.26 -23.55
CA PHE A 364 -3.78 -16.12 -22.09
C PHE A 364 -3.30 -17.43 -21.47
N ARG A 365 -2.91 -17.37 -20.21
CA ARG A 365 -2.51 -18.49 -19.36
C ARG A 365 -3.39 -18.53 -18.13
N VAL A 366 -3.63 -19.73 -17.62
CA VAL A 366 -4.25 -20.01 -16.32
C VAL A 366 -3.38 -21.04 -15.62
N GLY A 367 -3.13 -20.85 -14.32
CA GLY A 367 -2.30 -21.75 -13.54
C GLY A 367 -0.80 -21.44 -13.64
N ARG A 368 0.03 -22.44 -13.40
CA ARG A 368 1.48 -22.30 -13.19
C ARG A 368 2.29 -22.69 -14.44
N GLU A 369 3.29 -21.88 -14.76
CA GLU A 369 4.32 -22.19 -15.75
C GLU A 369 5.31 -23.22 -15.18
N ALA A 370 5.91 -24.06 -16.03
CA ALA A 370 7.02 -24.91 -15.62
C ALA A 370 8.28 -24.08 -15.36
N ARG A 371 9.11 -24.49 -14.40
CA ARG A 371 10.41 -23.85 -14.14
C ARG A 371 11.24 -23.66 -15.41
N ALA A 372 11.26 -24.65 -16.30
CA ALA A 372 12.06 -24.62 -17.51
C ALA A 372 11.59 -23.60 -18.55
N GLU A 373 10.35 -23.09 -18.45
CA GLU A 373 9.78 -22.20 -19.47
C GLU A 373 10.42 -20.81 -19.45
N TYR A 374 10.63 -20.25 -18.26
CA TYR A 374 11.28 -18.94 -18.07
C TYR A 374 12.54 -19.01 -17.21
N GLY A 375 12.95 -20.20 -16.76
CA GLY A 375 14.10 -20.37 -15.88
C GLY A 375 13.87 -19.85 -14.46
N GLU A 376 12.64 -19.70 -14.04
CA GLU A 376 12.28 -19.15 -12.72
C GLU A 376 12.52 -20.19 -11.61
N PRO A 377 13.33 -19.89 -10.59
CA PRO A 377 13.68 -20.85 -9.54
C PRO A 377 12.48 -21.42 -8.78
N HIS A 378 11.39 -20.62 -8.62
CA HIS A 378 10.25 -20.96 -7.79
C HIS A 378 8.99 -21.36 -8.58
N ALA A 379 9.09 -21.53 -9.92
CA ALA A 379 7.94 -21.83 -10.76
C ALA A 379 7.53 -23.31 -10.74
N GLY A 380 6.26 -23.54 -11.04
CA GLY A 380 5.62 -24.84 -11.20
C GLY A 380 4.99 -25.40 -9.93
N VAL A 381 4.75 -26.70 -9.93
CA VAL A 381 4.29 -27.44 -8.74
C VAL A 381 5.42 -27.50 -7.73
N VAL A 382 5.31 -26.76 -6.62
CA VAL A 382 6.37 -26.60 -5.62
C VAL A 382 5.86 -26.78 -4.20
N PHE A 383 6.72 -27.35 -3.35
CA PHE A 383 6.50 -27.44 -1.92
C PHE A 383 7.60 -26.65 -1.22
N ALA A 384 7.23 -25.57 -0.51
CA ALA A 384 8.16 -24.71 0.20
C ALA A 384 7.94 -24.79 1.71
N ASN A 385 9.04 -24.76 2.46
CA ASN A 385 8.99 -24.55 3.90
C ASN A 385 9.11 -23.05 4.17
N ILE A 386 8.08 -22.47 4.76
CA ILE A 386 8.11 -21.10 5.28
C ILE A 386 8.55 -21.21 6.73
N ALA A 387 9.83 -21.45 6.95
CA ALA A 387 10.40 -21.37 8.28
C ALA A 387 10.54 -19.89 8.65
N GLY A 388 9.76 -19.43 9.62
CA GLY A 388 10.07 -18.19 10.32
C GLY A 388 11.40 -18.39 11.05
N GLY A 389 12.44 -17.75 10.59
CA GLY A 389 13.73 -17.67 11.24
C GLY A 389 14.23 -16.25 11.14
N PRO A 390 15.21 -15.83 11.96
CA PRO A 390 15.96 -14.63 11.65
C PRO A 390 16.77 -14.93 10.40
N ALA A 391 16.17 -14.71 9.24
CA ALA A 391 16.96 -14.61 8.05
C ALA A 391 17.85 -13.35 8.15
N PRO A 392 19.00 -13.33 7.49
CA PRO A 392 19.75 -12.10 7.37
C PRO A 392 18.82 -11.06 6.72
N ARG A 393 18.33 -10.14 7.51
CA ARG A 393 17.47 -9.01 7.13
C ARG A 393 18.16 -8.05 6.17
N ASP A 394 19.30 -8.44 5.66
CA ASP A 394 20.24 -7.62 4.90
C ASP A 394 19.68 -7.03 3.60
N ALA A 395 18.68 -7.65 3.04
CA ALA A 395 18.27 -7.28 1.71
C ALA A 395 17.16 -6.22 1.71
N VAL A 396 16.27 -6.22 2.68
CA VAL A 396 15.12 -5.32 2.76
C VAL A 396 15.21 -4.40 3.96
N GLU A 397 15.63 -4.89 5.14
CA GLU A 397 15.78 -4.05 6.32
C GLU A 397 17.00 -3.13 6.23
N GLY A 398 16.76 -1.83 6.31
CA GLY A 398 17.78 -0.79 6.40
C GLY A 398 18.46 -0.39 5.08
N ARG A 399 18.20 -1.07 3.95
CA ARG A 399 18.75 -0.73 2.65
C ARG A 399 17.74 -0.15 1.66
N LEU A 400 16.45 -0.42 1.86
CA LEU A 400 15.37 0.10 1.03
C LEU A 400 14.39 0.88 1.89
N ASN A 401 13.97 2.03 1.41
CA ASN A 401 12.96 2.88 2.04
C ASN A 401 11.55 2.33 1.78
N ILE A 402 11.34 1.10 2.20
CA ILE A 402 10.05 0.40 2.21
C ILE A 402 9.85 -0.21 3.59
N HIS A 403 8.61 -0.52 3.94
CA HIS A 403 8.31 -1.20 5.19
C HIS A 403 8.92 -2.60 5.19
N ALA A 404 9.69 -2.93 6.23
CA ALA A 404 10.26 -4.26 6.39
C ALA A 404 9.15 -5.27 6.75
N TYR A 405 8.95 -6.26 5.92
CA TYR A 405 8.11 -7.41 6.25
C TYR A 405 8.98 -8.52 6.85
N GLY A 406 8.38 -9.31 7.77
CA GLY A 406 9.12 -10.37 8.45
C GLY A 406 9.85 -11.29 7.46
N SER A 407 11.10 -11.56 7.75
CA SER A 407 11.93 -12.41 6.91
C SER A 407 11.40 -13.85 6.87
N HIS A 408 11.12 -14.33 5.69
CA HIS A 408 10.72 -15.70 5.42
C HIS A 408 11.60 -16.27 4.32
N GLN A 409 12.41 -17.26 4.67
CA GLN A 409 13.12 -18.06 3.67
C GLN A 409 12.23 -19.20 3.21
N GLY A 410 11.94 -19.25 1.93
CA GLY A 410 11.31 -20.39 1.28
C GLY A 410 12.35 -21.43 0.90
N ALA A 411 12.77 -22.28 1.85
CA ALA A 411 13.50 -23.49 1.45
C ALA A 411 12.55 -24.40 0.67
N MET A 412 12.76 -24.51 -0.62
CA MET A 412 11.98 -25.42 -1.46
C MET A 412 12.42 -26.86 -1.29
N ASP A 413 11.46 -27.78 -1.32
CA ASP A 413 11.74 -29.19 -1.49
C ASP A 413 12.42 -29.41 -2.86
N PRO A 414 13.69 -29.83 -2.90
CA PRO A 414 14.43 -30.03 -4.15
C PRO A 414 13.81 -31.12 -5.02
N THR A 415 12.96 -32.00 -4.46
CA THR A 415 12.23 -33.05 -5.18
C THR A 415 10.87 -32.62 -5.68
N SER A 416 10.52 -31.31 -5.56
CA SER A 416 9.31 -30.76 -6.16
C SER A 416 9.29 -31.04 -7.67
N PRO A 417 8.11 -31.26 -8.28
CA PRO A 417 8.03 -31.56 -9.71
C PRO A 417 8.49 -30.43 -10.62
N PHE A 418 8.26 -29.16 -10.21
CA PHE A 418 8.54 -27.96 -11.00
C PHE A 418 7.88 -27.93 -12.38
N THR A 419 6.81 -28.69 -12.56
CA THR A 419 6.03 -28.80 -13.80
C THR A 419 4.91 -27.78 -13.82
N ALA A 420 4.47 -27.42 -15.03
CA ALA A 420 3.26 -26.61 -15.24
C ALA A 420 2.00 -27.39 -14.87
N ASP A 421 0.96 -26.66 -14.45
CA ASP A 421 -0.42 -27.15 -14.31
C ASP A 421 -1.43 -26.00 -14.39
N GLY A 422 -2.73 -26.33 -14.32
CA GLY A 422 -3.83 -25.36 -14.34
C GLY A 422 -4.25 -24.81 -12.97
N ALA A 423 -3.49 -25.10 -11.91
CA ALA A 423 -3.87 -24.69 -10.55
C ALA A 423 -3.56 -23.22 -10.30
N VAL A 424 -4.55 -22.47 -9.83
CA VAL A 424 -4.42 -21.07 -9.42
C VAL A 424 -4.40 -20.94 -7.91
N GLN A 425 -3.91 -19.80 -7.40
CA GLN A 425 -3.89 -19.50 -5.98
C GLN A 425 -5.28 -19.58 -5.36
N ALA A 426 -5.39 -20.11 -4.15
CA ALA A 426 -6.66 -20.17 -3.43
C ALA A 426 -7.28 -18.79 -3.25
N TYR A 427 -8.57 -18.70 -3.53
CA TYR A 427 -9.37 -17.50 -3.26
C TYR A 427 -9.89 -17.51 -1.82
N ASN A 428 -10.43 -16.37 -1.41
CA ASN A 428 -11.28 -16.29 -0.23
C ASN A 428 -12.34 -15.20 -0.37
N LEU A 429 -13.44 -15.39 0.33
CA LEU A 429 -14.31 -14.29 0.68
C LEU A 429 -13.71 -13.56 1.88
N ARG A 430 -13.85 -12.24 1.94
CA ARG A 430 -13.34 -11.42 3.05
C ARG A 430 -14.46 -10.64 3.74
N PRO A 431 -15.34 -11.31 4.48
CA PRO A 431 -16.37 -10.61 5.24
C PRO A 431 -15.75 -9.62 6.22
N MET A 432 -16.40 -8.47 6.35
CA MET A 432 -16.14 -7.57 7.47
C MET A 432 -16.82 -8.10 8.72
N VAL A 433 -16.19 -7.86 9.86
CA VAL A 433 -16.77 -8.14 11.20
C VAL A 433 -16.61 -6.92 12.09
N THR A 434 -17.52 -6.76 13.06
CA THR A 434 -17.47 -5.63 14.01
C THR A 434 -17.73 -6.10 15.43
N ARG A 435 -17.10 -5.42 16.41
CA ARG A 435 -17.40 -5.57 17.84
C ARG A 435 -18.36 -4.51 18.35
N ASP A 436 -18.79 -3.56 17.52
CA ASP A 436 -19.77 -2.57 17.94
C ASP A 436 -21.15 -3.24 18.12
N PRO A 437 -21.69 -3.32 19.35
CA PRO A 437 -22.96 -4.00 19.60
C PRO A 437 -24.16 -3.31 18.92
N THR A 438 -24.04 -2.02 18.56
CA THR A 438 -25.10 -1.27 17.89
C THR A 438 -25.12 -1.52 16.39
N ASN A 439 -23.96 -1.85 15.82
CA ASN A 439 -23.73 -2.11 14.40
C ASN A 439 -23.64 -3.60 14.05
N ARG A 440 -23.68 -4.49 15.03
CA ARG A 440 -23.40 -5.93 14.87
C ARG A 440 -24.65 -6.73 14.53
N VAL A 441 -24.56 -7.55 13.47
CA VAL A 441 -25.53 -8.61 13.15
C VAL A 441 -24.94 -9.96 13.52
N MET A 442 -25.64 -10.71 14.36
CA MET A 442 -25.23 -12.05 14.78
C MET A 442 -25.91 -13.11 13.93
N LEU A 443 -25.21 -14.19 13.63
CA LEU A 443 -25.85 -15.36 13.02
C LEU A 443 -26.76 -16.03 14.06
N THR A 444 -28.00 -16.29 13.69
CA THR A 444 -29.00 -16.94 14.56
C THR A 444 -29.13 -18.43 14.31
N GLN A 445 -28.60 -18.91 13.18
CA GLN A 445 -28.58 -20.31 12.75
C GLN A 445 -27.36 -20.58 11.88
N PRO A 446 -26.93 -21.83 11.71
CA PRO A 446 -25.85 -22.17 10.78
C PRO A 446 -26.27 -21.85 9.35
N PRO A 447 -25.32 -21.58 8.41
CA PRO A 447 -25.64 -21.40 7.00
C PRO A 447 -26.24 -22.70 6.39
N PRO A 448 -26.97 -22.61 5.29
CA PRO A 448 -27.71 -23.76 4.74
C PRO A 448 -26.88 -25.02 4.49
N ASN A 449 -25.64 -24.86 4.03
CA ASN A 449 -24.73 -25.98 3.69
C ASN A 449 -23.68 -26.22 4.79
N TYR A 450 -23.96 -25.88 6.03
CA TYR A 450 -23.04 -26.05 7.13
C TYR A 450 -22.70 -27.53 7.41
N ARG A 451 -21.40 -27.84 7.41
CA ARG A 451 -20.86 -29.15 7.77
C ARG A 451 -19.84 -28.98 8.88
N ARG A 452 -20.23 -29.43 10.09
CA ARG A 452 -19.43 -29.30 11.32
C ARG A 452 -18.03 -29.87 11.18
N GLU A 453 -17.90 -30.98 10.46
CA GLU A 453 -16.68 -31.75 10.25
C GLU A 453 -15.58 -30.94 9.58
N GLU A 454 -15.92 -29.99 8.75
CA GLU A 454 -14.98 -29.11 8.06
C GLU A 454 -14.20 -28.20 9.02
N PHE A 455 -14.75 -27.95 10.22
CA PHE A 455 -14.20 -27.00 11.18
C PHE A 455 -13.55 -27.64 12.41
N LEU A 456 -13.67 -28.96 12.61
CA LEU A 456 -13.16 -29.65 13.79
C LEU A 456 -11.64 -29.48 13.97
N HIS A 457 -10.91 -29.43 12.86
CA HIS A 457 -9.45 -29.30 12.84
C HIS A 457 -8.99 -27.89 12.40
N TYR A 458 -9.91 -26.94 12.27
CA TYR A 458 -9.57 -25.60 11.84
C TYR A 458 -8.77 -24.85 12.93
N ASP A 459 -7.78 -24.07 12.50
CA ASP A 459 -6.96 -23.25 13.40
C ASP A 459 -7.82 -22.16 14.08
N ARG A 460 -7.91 -22.21 15.41
CA ARG A 460 -8.78 -21.35 16.22
C ARG A 460 -8.14 -20.01 16.59
N LYS A 461 -7.25 -19.47 15.75
CA LYS A 461 -6.54 -18.20 16.01
C LYS A 461 -7.45 -16.98 16.03
N GLY A 462 -8.61 -17.01 15.37
CA GLY A 462 -9.58 -15.92 15.38
C GLY A 462 -10.29 -15.73 14.05
N ILE A 463 -11.32 -14.89 14.08
CA ILE A 463 -12.12 -14.53 12.88
C ILE A 463 -11.82 -13.10 12.41
N ALA A 464 -11.11 -12.30 13.20
CA ALA A 464 -10.83 -10.90 12.93
C ALA A 464 -9.34 -10.64 12.78
N ALA A 465 -8.95 -9.92 11.74
CA ALA A 465 -7.61 -9.43 11.51
C ALA A 465 -7.65 -7.91 11.23
N HIS A 466 -6.63 -7.19 11.69
CA HIS A 466 -6.45 -5.75 11.44
C HIS A 466 -7.64 -4.90 11.89
N GLU A 467 -7.93 -4.89 13.22
CA GLU A 467 -9.00 -4.04 13.74
C GLU A 467 -8.68 -2.54 13.53
N GLY A 468 -9.60 -1.81 12.91
CA GLY A 468 -9.46 -0.41 12.53
C GLY A 468 -10.68 0.44 12.95
N PRO A 469 -11.10 1.40 12.10
CA PRO A 469 -12.16 2.33 12.42
C PRO A 469 -13.47 1.65 12.81
N ASN A 470 -14.21 2.27 13.72
CA ASN A 470 -15.55 1.82 14.13
C ASN A 470 -15.59 0.37 14.64
N ARG A 471 -14.49 -0.08 15.26
CA ARG A 471 -14.32 -1.44 15.79
C ARG A 471 -14.56 -2.52 14.73
N LYS A 472 -14.29 -2.21 13.46
CA LYS A 472 -14.38 -3.16 12.36
C LYS A 472 -13.05 -3.85 12.13
N ALA A 473 -13.11 -5.05 11.59
CA ALA A 473 -11.97 -5.84 11.16
C ALA A 473 -12.36 -6.68 9.95
N MET A 474 -11.38 -7.17 9.20
CA MET A 474 -11.65 -8.13 8.12
C MET A 474 -11.43 -9.56 8.57
N MET A 475 -12.14 -10.48 7.94
CA MET A 475 -11.90 -11.91 8.04
C MET A 475 -10.89 -12.33 6.97
N ASN A 476 -9.60 -12.39 7.32
CA ASN A 476 -8.52 -12.69 6.35
C ASN A 476 -8.45 -14.18 5.98
N THR A 477 -8.96 -15.04 6.81
CA THR A 477 -9.12 -16.48 6.61
C THR A 477 -10.61 -16.81 6.74
N PRO A 478 -11.10 -17.89 6.18
CA PRO A 478 -10.41 -19.03 5.58
C PRO A 478 -10.07 -18.86 4.10
N ILE A 479 -9.19 -19.74 3.61
CA ILE A 479 -8.96 -20.00 2.18
C ILE A 479 -9.33 -21.45 1.87
N LEU A 480 -9.77 -21.75 0.65
CA LEU A 480 -10.14 -23.08 0.19
C LEU A 480 -9.28 -23.52 -1.02
N PRO A 481 -8.04 -24.02 -0.79
CA PRO A 481 -7.15 -24.42 -1.87
C PRO A 481 -7.78 -25.52 -2.74
N GLY A 482 -7.75 -25.35 -4.05
CA GLY A 482 -8.28 -26.30 -5.02
C GLY A 482 -9.76 -26.14 -5.36
N GLU A 483 -10.54 -25.41 -4.55
CA GLU A 483 -11.99 -25.28 -4.81
C GLU A 483 -12.35 -24.17 -5.82
N ASN A 484 -11.36 -23.38 -6.28
CA ASN A 484 -11.57 -22.25 -7.19
C ASN A 484 -10.96 -22.45 -8.60
N HIS A 485 -10.42 -23.63 -8.93
CA HIS A 485 -9.72 -23.84 -10.20
C HIS A 485 -10.62 -23.67 -11.43
N ALA A 486 -11.92 -23.95 -11.31
CA ALA A 486 -12.87 -23.74 -12.40
C ALA A 486 -13.33 -22.26 -12.55
N TYR A 487 -12.98 -21.37 -11.62
CA TYR A 487 -13.47 -19.98 -11.62
C TYR A 487 -12.92 -19.15 -12.79
N PRO A 488 -11.60 -19.19 -13.11
CA PRO A 488 -11.03 -18.32 -14.15
C PRO A 488 -11.73 -18.44 -15.51
N GLU A 489 -12.03 -19.64 -15.93
CA GLU A 489 -12.65 -19.94 -17.24
C GLU A 489 -14.14 -20.30 -17.14
N GLY A 490 -14.69 -20.30 -15.92
CA GLY A 490 -16.10 -20.58 -15.66
C GLY A 490 -17.04 -19.49 -16.18
N ASP A 491 -18.24 -19.91 -16.56
CA ASP A 491 -19.37 -19.01 -16.74
C ASP A 491 -19.88 -18.48 -15.39
N TRP A 492 -20.71 -17.46 -15.41
CA TRP A 492 -21.23 -16.87 -14.18
C TRP A 492 -21.95 -17.87 -13.27
N PRO A 493 -22.81 -18.81 -13.76
CA PRO A 493 -23.38 -19.84 -12.92
C PRO A 493 -22.35 -20.73 -12.21
N THR A 494 -21.22 -21.02 -12.83
CA THR A 494 -20.09 -21.74 -12.21
C THR A 494 -19.41 -20.89 -11.16
N ARG A 495 -19.13 -19.62 -11.46
CA ARG A 495 -18.52 -18.66 -10.53
C ARG A 495 -19.39 -18.42 -9.31
N GLU A 496 -20.70 -18.29 -9.48
CA GLU A 496 -21.69 -18.13 -8.40
C GLU A 496 -21.70 -19.32 -7.44
N LYS A 497 -21.62 -20.55 -7.95
CA LYS A 497 -21.54 -21.76 -7.11
C LYS A 497 -20.28 -21.74 -6.25
N ILE A 498 -19.14 -21.33 -6.82
CA ILE A 498 -17.89 -21.23 -6.11
C ILE A 498 -17.96 -20.10 -5.08
N PHE A 499 -18.54 -18.96 -5.42
CA PHE A 499 -18.79 -17.85 -4.50
C PHE A 499 -19.66 -18.28 -3.32
N GLN A 500 -20.78 -18.96 -3.59
CA GLN A 500 -21.69 -19.47 -2.54
C GLN A 500 -20.97 -20.47 -1.62
N ARG A 501 -20.14 -21.35 -2.16
CA ARG A 501 -19.34 -22.30 -1.38
C ARG A 501 -18.39 -21.57 -0.39
N HIS A 502 -17.71 -20.52 -0.83
CA HIS A 502 -16.84 -19.71 0.02
C HIS A 502 -17.64 -18.92 1.06
N THR A 503 -18.82 -18.43 0.68
CA THR A 503 -19.74 -17.73 1.58
C THR A 503 -20.21 -18.66 2.71
N ASP A 504 -20.69 -19.85 2.37
CA ASP A 504 -21.16 -20.84 3.32
C ASP A 504 -20.03 -21.27 4.27
N PHE A 505 -18.82 -21.42 3.74
CA PHE A 505 -17.66 -21.77 4.58
C PHE A 505 -17.28 -20.65 5.55
N CYS A 506 -17.24 -19.38 5.11
CA CYS A 506 -16.96 -18.24 5.98
C CYS A 506 -18.00 -18.10 7.10
N LEU A 507 -19.29 -18.16 6.74
CA LEU A 507 -20.38 -18.09 7.72
C LEU A 507 -20.38 -19.31 8.64
N GLY A 508 -20.10 -20.49 8.10
CA GLY A 508 -19.97 -21.74 8.85
C GLY A 508 -18.85 -21.68 9.90
N LEU A 509 -17.70 -21.08 9.55
CA LEU A 509 -16.59 -20.88 10.48
C LEU A 509 -16.98 -19.90 11.61
N ILE A 510 -17.64 -18.79 11.28
CA ILE A 510 -18.15 -17.85 12.30
C ILE A 510 -19.10 -18.59 13.26
N TRP A 511 -20.07 -19.33 12.68
CA TRP A 511 -21.03 -20.09 13.48
C TRP A 511 -20.36 -21.13 14.37
N PHE A 512 -19.45 -21.94 13.83
CA PHE A 512 -18.70 -22.95 14.57
C PHE A 512 -17.94 -22.37 15.75
N LEU A 513 -17.15 -21.33 15.51
CA LEU A 513 -16.33 -20.71 16.56
C LEU A 513 -17.18 -20.07 17.68
N GLN A 514 -18.38 -19.61 17.35
CA GLN A 514 -19.29 -18.98 18.30
C GLN A 514 -20.17 -19.96 19.07
N ASN A 515 -20.45 -21.14 18.51
CA ASN A 515 -21.53 -22.00 19.05
C ASN A 515 -21.11 -23.44 19.34
N ASP A 516 -20.09 -24.00 18.66
CA ASP A 516 -19.74 -25.41 18.80
C ASP A 516 -19.14 -25.72 20.18
N GLU A 517 -19.61 -26.81 20.79
CA GLU A 517 -19.17 -27.24 22.12
C GLU A 517 -17.70 -27.68 22.18
N SER A 518 -17.10 -28.09 21.07
CA SER A 518 -15.66 -28.40 20.97
C SER A 518 -14.76 -27.16 21.11
N VAL A 519 -15.33 -25.95 20.94
CA VAL A 519 -14.67 -24.67 21.20
C VAL A 519 -14.90 -24.33 22.68
N SER A 520 -13.84 -24.00 23.44
CA SER A 520 -13.98 -23.72 24.87
C SER A 520 -14.96 -22.56 25.13
N ALA A 521 -15.66 -22.58 26.27
CA ALA A 521 -16.63 -21.55 26.61
C ALA A 521 -16.03 -20.12 26.60
N SER A 522 -14.79 -19.98 27.08
CA SER A 522 -14.08 -18.68 27.06
C SER A 522 -13.74 -18.21 25.64
N GLN A 523 -13.38 -19.12 24.75
CA GLN A 523 -13.14 -18.78 23.34
C GLN A 523 -14.46 -18.42 22.62
N ARG A 524 -15.54 -19.22 22.82
CA ARG A 524 -16.86 -18.87 22.26
C ARG A 524 -17.31 -17.48 22.69
N ALA A 525 -17.12 -17.13 23.98
CA ALA A 525 -17.46 -15.79 24.47
C ALA A 525 -16.71 -14.68 23.71
N LYS A 526 -15.39 -14.85 23.48
CA LYS A 526 -14.59 -13.90 22.68
C LYS A 526 -15.05 -13.81 21.22
N PHE A 527 -15.35 -14.95 20.59
CA PHE A 527 -15.82 -14.95 19.20
C PHE A 527 -17.22 -14.34 19.06
N ARG A 528 -18.07 -14.45 20.09
CA ARG A 528 -19.40 -13.80 20.12
C ARG A 528 -19.34 -12.28 20.26
N GLU A 529 -18.19 -11.70 20.53
CA GLU A 529 -18.03 -10.26 20.45
C GLU A 529 -18.12 -9.75 19.00
N TRP A 530 -17.88 -10.59 18.00
CA TRP A 530 -17.86 -10.27 16.60
C TRP A 530 -19.13 -10.70 15.87
N GLY A 531 -19.60 -9.86 14.93
CA GLY A 531 -20.67 -10.16 13.99
C GLY A 531 -20.52 -9.34 12.72
N LEU A 532 -21.39 -9.52 11.73
CA LEU A 532 -21.35 -8.77 10.50
C LEU A 532 -21.77 -7.31 10.73
N PRO A 533 -21.13 -6.30 10.13
CA PRO A 533 -21.51 -4.90 10.31
C PRO A 533 -22.74 -4.56 9.46
N LYS A 534 -23.76 -3.93 10.05
CA LYS A 534 -25.00 -3.51 9.37
C LYS A 534 -24.77 -2.49 8.26
N ASP A 535 -23.74 -1.68 8.42
CA ASP A 535 -23.43 -0.55 7.52
C ASP A 535 -22.42 -0.88 6.42
N GLU A 536 -21.99 -2.14 6.32
CA GLU A 536 -21.20 -2.64 5.19
C GLU A 536 -22.04 -3.63 4.37
N PHE A 537 -22.01 -3.48 3.04
CA PHE A 537 -22.69 -4.38 2.11
C PHE A 537 -24.17 -4.59 2.46
N ALA A 538 -24.88 -3.50 2.85
CA ALA A 538 -26.23 -3.55 3.40
C ALA A 538 -27.26 -4.13 2.41
N ASP A 539 -27.06 -3.97 1.13
CA ASP A 539 -27.87 -4.50 0.03
C ASP A 539 -27.48 -5.91 -0.41
N HIS A 540 -26.42 -6.48 0.22
CA HIS A 540 -25.94 -7.84 -0.08
C HIS A 540 -25.84 -8.73 1.18
N GLY A 541 -26.75 -8.55 2.14
CA GLY A 541 -26.78 -9.34 3.36
C GLY A 541 -25.58 -9.14 4.29
N ASN A 542 -24.94 -7.99 4.23
CA ASN A 542 -23.74 -7.59 4.97
C ASN A 542 -22.50 -8.44 4.63
N LEU A 543 -22.43 -8.95 3.41
CA LEU A 543 -21.34 -9.76 2.87
C LEU A 543 -20.75 -9.10 1.62
N PRO A 544 -19.45 -9.28 1.35
CA PRO A 544 -18.81 -8.76 0.14
C PRO A 544 -19.54 -9.18 -1.15
N TYR A 545 -19.51 -8.33 -2.17
CA TYR A 545 -20.13 -8.55 -3.46
C TYR A 545 -19.39 -9.56 -4.34
N GLU A 546 -18.07 -9.70 -4.11
CA GLU A 546 -17.15 -10.49 -4.92
C GLU A 546 -16.16 -11.24 -4.03
N MET A 547 -15.61 -12.34 -4.54
CA MET A 547 -14.45 -12.99 -3.91
C MET A 547 -13.16 -12.23 -4.17
N TYR A 548 -12.18 -12.44 -3.32
CA TYR A 548 -10.81 -12.06 -3.61
C TYR A 548 -10.21 -13.03 -4.63
N VAL A 549 -10.38 -12.68 -5.91
CA VAL A 549 -9.78 -13.39 -7.05
C VAL A 549 -8.31 -13.01 -7.10
N ARG A 550 -7.44 -13.85 -6.50
CA ARG A 550 -6.01 -13.56 -6.45
C ARG A 550 -5.30 -13.73 -7.79
N GLU A 551 -5.80 -14.63 -8.62
CA GLU A 551 -5.23 -14.96 -9.90
C GLU A 551 -6.29 -15.59 -10.77
N ALA A 552 -6.37 -15.16 -12.04
CA ALA A 552 -7.23 -15.79 -13.04
C ALA A 552 -6.47 -15.93 -14.36
N ARG A 553 -7.05 -15.47 -15.47
CA ARG A 553 -6.31 -15.40 -16.74
C ARG A 553 -5.23 -14.34 -16.65
N ARG A 554 -4.06 -14.62 -17.17
CA ARG A 554 -2.97 -13.66 -17.40
C ARG A 554 -2.69 -13.64 -18.90
N ILE A 555 -2.81 -12.50 -19.56
CA ILE A 555 -2.62 -12.42 -21.01
C ILE A 555 -1.21 -12.82 -21.42
N VAL A 556 -1.04 -13.31 -22.65
CA VAL A 556 0.26 -13.36 -23.30
C VAL A 556 0.48 -12.00 -23.97
N GLY A 557 1.22 -11.15 -23.30
CA GLY A 557 1.52 -9.80 -23.74
C GLY A 557 2.78 -9.72 -24.62
N ARG A 558 3.16 -8.50 -24.98
CA ARG A 558 4.39 -8.21 -25.74
C ARG A 558 5.65 -8.32 -24.87
N HIS A 559 5.49 -8.40 -23.56
CA HIS A 559 6.49 -8.78 -22.56
C HIS A 559 5.80 -9.62 -21.50
N VAL A 560 6.45 -10.68 -21.05
CA VAL A 560 6.00 -11.46 -19.90
C VAL A 560 6.84 -11.05 -18.69
N TYR A 561 6.21 -10.48 -17.69
CA TYR A 561 6.82 -10.10 -16.43
C TYR A 561 7.08 -11.38 -15.60
N THR A 562 8.32 -11.60 -15.17
CA THR A 562 8.77 -12.84 -14.55
C THR A 562 9.34 -12.61 -13.15
N GLU A 563 9.61 -13.68 -12.41
CA GLU A 563 10.33 -13.63 -11.14
C GLU A 563 11.66 -12.84 -11.25
N HIS A 564 12.34 -12.94 -12.40
CA HIS A 564 13.60 -12.23 -12.63
C HIS A 564 13.41 -10.71 -12.63
N ASP A 565 12.24 -10.20 -13.00
CA ASP A 565 11.92 -8.77 -12.98
C ASP A 565 11.71 -8.21 -11.55
N ASN A 566 11.49 -9.10 -10.57
CA ASN A 566 11.41 -8.77 -9.14
C ASN A 566 12.66 -9.16 -8.35
N SER A 567 13.70 -9.70 -8.99
CA SER A 567 14.94 -10.14 -8.36
C SER A 567 16.11 -9.25 -8.78
N LEU A 568 17.19 -9.26 -7.98
CA LEU A 568 18.39 -8.49 -8.33
C LEU A 568 18.95 -8.93 -9.69
N ALA A 569 19.15 -7.97 -10.58
CA ALA A 569 19.79 -8.25 -11.87
C ALA A 569 21.27 -8.52 -11.69
N PRO A 570 21.87 -9.46 -12.46
CA PRO A 570 23.30 -9.74 -12.40
C PRO A 570 24.16 -8.49 -12.61
N GLY A 571 25.03 -8.20 -11.62
CA GLY A 571 25.92 -7.06 -11.62
C GLY A 571 25.28 -5.71 -11.30
N LEU A 572 24.02 -5.70 -10.82
CA LEU A 572 23.31 -4.50 -10.37
C LEU A 572 22.88 -4.61 -8.89
N GLY A 573 22.72 -3.48 -8.24
CA GLY A 573 22.12 -3.37 -6.91
C GLY A 573 20.60 -3.16 -6.96
N ARG A 574 19.96 -3.47 -8.10
CA ARG A 574 18.51 -3.35 -8.32
C ARG A 574 18.00 -4.40 -9.30
N THR A 575 16.68 -4.47 -9.50
CA THR A 575 16.03 -5.31 -10.50
C THR A 575 16.39 -4.88 -11.92
N PRO A 576 16.16 -5.72 -12.95
CA PRO A 576 16.31 -5.34 -14.35
C PRO A 576 15.54 -4.05 -14.66
N ILE A 577 16.15 -3.19 -15.46
CA ILE A 577 15.58 -1.89 -15.80
C ILE A 577 14.69 -2.04 -17.02
N GLN A 578 13.44 -1.59 -16.88
CA GLN A 578 12.46 -1.58 -17.96
C GLN A 578 12.33 -0.17 -18.53
N PRO A 579 12.70 0.06 -19.80
CA PRO A 579 12.73 1.41 -20.39
C PRO A 579 11.34 2.03 -20.58
N ASP A 580 10.31 1.22 -20.60
CA ASP A 580 8.91 1.57 -20.75
C ASP A 580 8.10 1.31 -19.46
N SER A 581 8.75 1.41 -18.30
CA SER A 581 8.08 1.23 -16.99
C SER A 581 6.95 2.23 -16.78
N VAL A 582 5.81 1.75 -16.34
CA VAL A 582 4.59 2.54 -16.05
C VAL A 582 4.18 2.49 -14.59
N ALA A 583 4.73 1.57 -13.80
CA ALA A 583 4.45 1.37 -12.37
C ALA A 583 5.59 0.60 -11.73
N ILE A 584 5.59 0.52 -10.39
CA ILE A 584 6.50 -0.35 -9.65
C ILE A 584 5.74 -1.46 -8.93
N THR A 585 6.42 -2.58 -8.68
CA THR A 585 6.06 -3.53 -7.61
C THR A 585 6.89 -3.22 -6.38
N ASP A 586 6.29 -3.30 -5.21
CA ASP A 586 6.99 -3.13 -3.93
C ASP A 586 6.67 -4.24 -2.92
N TRP A 587 5.64 -5.04 -3.20
CA TRP A 587 5.32 -6.23 -2.43
C TRP A 587 6.24 -7.39 -2.82
N TYR A 588 6.46 -8.30 -1.90
CA TYR A 588 7.19 -9.53 -2.20
C TYR A 588 6.32 -10.50 -3.03
N MET A 589 6.97 -11.40 -3.74
CA MET A 589 6.27 -12.45 -4.47
C MET A 589 5.60 -13.40 -3.46
N ASP A 590 4.28 -13.26 -3.33
CA ASP A 590 3.40 -14.01 -2.42
C ASP A 590 2.40 -14.84 -3.22
N SER A 591 2.57 -16.15 -3.18
CA SER A 591 1.58 -17.09 -3.72
C SER A 591 0.88 -17.82 -2.57
N HIS A 592 -0.44 -17.86 -2.64
CA HIS A 592 -1.24 -18.71 -1.76
C HIS A 592 -1.27 -20.16 -2.27
N SER A 593 -1.54 -21.11 -1.35
CA SER A 593 -1.65 -22.53 -1.71
C SER A 593 -2.58 -22.76 -2.89
N CYS A 594 -2.14 -23.53 -3.87
CA CYS A 594 -2.94 -23.84 -5.06
C CYS A 594 -3.77 -25.10 -4.85
N THR A 595 -3.26 -26.09 -4.12
CA THR A 595 -3.96 -27.33 -3.76
C THR A 595 -3.83 -27.63 -2.28
N THR A 596 -4.53 -28.65 -1.80
CA THR A 596 -4.40 -29.20 -0.43
C THR A 596 -3.28 -30.23 -0.30
N ASN A 597 -2.58 -30.55 -1.39
CA ASN A 597 -1.44 -31.47 -1.33
C ASN A 597 -0.36 -30.91 -0.42
N SER A 598 0.25 -31.76 0.38
CA SER A 598 1.32 -31.38 1.29
C SER A 598 2.39 -32.45 1.36
N ARG A 599 3.58 -32.06 1.85
CA ARG A 599 4.67 -32.98 2.12
C ARG A 599 5.16 -32.77 3.56
N PRO A 600 5.68 -33.81 4.23
CA PRO A 600 6.21 -33.66 5.58
C PRO A 600 7.27 -32.54 5.65
N GLY A 601 7.10 -31.59 6.57
CA GLY A 601 8.02 -30.46 6.74
C GLY A 601 7.82 -29.29 5.78
N TYR A 602 6.87 -29.37 4.84
CA TYR A 602 6.57 -28.32 3.88
C TYR A 602 5.12 -27.84 4.01
N ARG A 603 4.85 -26.64 3.51
CA ARG A 603 3.50 -26.09 3.40
C ARG A 603 2.73 -26.76 2.25
N TYR A 604 1.46 -26.45 2.14
CA TYR A 604 0.66 -26.89 1.00
C TYR A 604 1.26 -26.41 -0.33
N ASP A 605 1.07 -27.23 -1.35
CA ASP A 605 1.52 -27.00 -2.71
C ASP A 605 1.22 -25.59 -3.21
N GLY A 606 2.24 -24.91 -3.73
CA GLY A 606 2.18 -23.58 -4.29
C GLY A 606 2.24 -22.42 -3.27
N LYS A 607 2.30 -22.67 -1.95
CA LYS A 607 2.48 -21.57 -0.97
C LYS A 607 3.91 -21.07 -0.99
N LEU A 608 4.10 -19.83 -1.47
CA LEU A 608 5.37 -19.12 -1.51
C LEU A 608 5.26 -17.80 -0.74
N ILE A 609 6.34 -17.40 -0.08
CA ILE A 609 6.57 -16.08 0.49
C ILE A 609 8.05 -15.75 0.28
N LEU A 610 8.36 -15.00 -0.77
CA LEU A 610 9.73 -14.75 -1.23
C LEU A 610 10.19 -13.35 -0.82
N THR A 611 10.24 -13.07 0.49
CA THR A 611 10.58 -11.74 0.99
C THR A 611 12.05 -11.38 0.74
N GLU A 612 12.94 -12.36 0.71
CA GLU A 612 14.37 -12.13 0.55
C GLU A 612 14.80 -12.01 -0.91
N GLU A 613 14.12 -12.67 -1.80
CA GLU A 613 14.37 -12.66 -3.23
C GLU A 613 13.79 -11.41 -3.88
N SER A 614 12.68 -10.90 -3.33
CA SER A 614 11.92 -9.80 -3.95
C SER A 614 12.56 -8.44 -3.74
N ARG A 615 12.53 -7.63 -4.78
CA ARG A 615 12.95 -6.22 -4.78
C ARG A 615 11.93 -5.40 -5.57
N PRO A 616 11.85 -4.07 -5.33
CA PRO A 616 11.00 -3.21 -6.13
C PRO A 616 11.32 -3.34 -7.62
N GLY A 617 10.38 -3.90 -8.37
CA GLY A 617 10.48 -4.12 -9.82
C GLY A 617 9.81 -3.00 -10.61
N GLN A 618 9.99 -3.01 -11.93
CA GLN A 618 9.41 -2.05 -12.86
C GLN A 618 8.44 -2.77 -13.80
N ILE A 619 7.16 -2.42 -13.81
CA ILE A 619 6.17 -3.00 -14.71
C ILE A 619 6.23 -2.31 -16.07
N PRO A 620 6.63 -3.01 -17.15
CA PRO A 620 6.74 -2.40 -18.46
C PRO A 620 5.36 -2.24 -19.13
N TYR A 621 5.18 -1.16 -19.88
CA TYR A 621 3.97 -0.91 -20.68
C TYR A 621 3.62 -2.08 -21.59
N ARG A 622 4.63 -2.74 -22.16
CA ARG A 622 4.48 -3.90 -23.04
C ARG A 622 3.77 -5.09 -22.38
N SER A 623 3.76 -5.18 -21.04
CA SER A 623 3.01 -6.23 -20.32
C SER A 623 1.50 -5.99 -20.33
N LEU A 624 1.04 -4.76 -20.57
CA LEU A 624 -0.36 -4.39 -20.69
C LEU A 624 -0.92 -4.62 -22.10
N LEU A 625 -0.05 -4.86 -23.08
CA LEU A 625 -0.37 -4.93 -24.49
C LEU A 625 -0.46 -6.39 -24.94
N PRO A 626 -1.66 -6.91 -25.23
CA PRO A 626 -1.83 -8.28 -25.70
C PRO A 626 -1.22 -8.51 -27.06
N GLN A 627 -0.80 -9.74 -27.32
CA GLN A 627 -0.41 -10.14 -28.68
C GLN A 627 -1.65 -10.22 -29.55
N GLY A 628 -1.53 -9.71 -30.77
CA GLY A 628 -2.54 -9.82 -31.84
C GLY A 628 -3.76 -8.91 -31.71
N VAL A 629 -3.87 -8.06 -30.65
CA VAL A 629 -4.91 -7.01 -30.53
C VAL A 629 -4.25 -5.69 -30.20
N ASP A 630 -4.39 -4.70 -31.09
CA ASP A 630 -3.61 -3.45 -31.02
C ASP A 630 -4.30 -2.33 -30.23
N ASN A 631 -5.61 -2.36 -30.10
CA ASN A 631 -6.40 -1.33 -29.42
C ASN A 631 -7.00 -1.79 -28.09
N LEU A 632 -6.43 -2.82 -27.48
CA LEU A 632 -6.82 -3.33 -26.16
C LEU A 632 -5.67 -3.09 -25.16
N LEU A 633 -6.00 -2.52 -24.01
CA LEU A 633 -5.15 -2.41 -22.82
C LEU A 633 -5.64 -3.42 -21.76
N VAL A 634 -4.72 -4.09 -21.07
CA VAL A 634 -5.08 -5.03 -19.99
C VAL A 634 -4.32 -4.65 -18.72
N PRO A 635 -4.79 -3.64 -17.97
CA PRO A 635 -4.07 -3.11 -16.80
C PRO A 635 -4.14 -4.01 -15.57
N LEU A 636 -5.06 -4.97 -15.50
CA LEU A 636 -5.22 -5.82 -14.32
C LEU A 636 -4.75 -7.26 -14.58
N CYS A 637 -5.30 -7.97 -15.55
CA CYS A 637 -4.87 -9.32 -15.95
C CYS A 637 -3.67 -9.29 -16.91
N LEU A 638 -2.69 -8.43 -16.63
CA LEU A 638 -1.52 -8.19 -17.46
C LEU A 638 -0.62 -9.44 -17.60
N SER A 639 0.32 -9.35 -18.53
CA SER A 639 1.23 -10.46 -18.85
C SER A 639 2.30 -10.65 -17.79
N ALA A 640 2.13 -11.67 -16.95
CA ALA A 640 3.09 -12.07 -15.94
C ALA A 640 3.04 -13.59 -15.70
N THR A 641 4.12 -14.17 -15.15
CA THR A 641 4.13 -15.54 -14.67
C THR A 641 3.40 -15.69 -13.34
N HIS A 642 3.02 -16.92 -12.97
CA HIS A 642 2.39 -17.22 -11.68
C HIS A 642 3.20 -16.72 -10.48
N VAL A 643 4.53 -16.90 -10.49
CA VAL A 643 5.40 -16.48 -9.38
C VAL A 643 5.45 -14.95 -9.28
N ALA A 644 5.76 -14.27 -10.38
CA ALA A 644 5.83 -12.81 -10.43
C ALA A 644 4.48 -12.16 -10.13
N TRP A 645 3.37 -12.83 -10.47
CA TRP A 645 2.01 -12.38 -10.18
C TRP A 645 1.81 -12.07 -8.69
N GLY A 646 2.50 -12.81 -7.82
CA GLY A 646 2.47 -12.57 -6.37
C GLY A 646 2.81 -11.14 -5.94
N ALA A 647 3.64 -10.41 -6.71
CA ALA A 647 4.00 -9.02 -6.45
C ALA A 647 3.17 -8.01 -7.28
N VAL A 648 2.65 -8.44 -8.44
CA VAL A 648 1.92 -7.58 -9.38
C VAL A 648 0.45 -7.36 -8.98
N ARG A 649 -0.20 -8.39 -8.42
CA ARG A 649 -1.65 -8.45 -8.15
C ARG A 649 -2.17 -7.51 -7.06
N LEU A 650 -1.32 -6.70 -6.45
CA LEU A 650 -1.70 -5.83 -5.33
C LEU A 650 -2.52 -4.64 -5.81
N GLU A 651 -3.58 -4.31 -5.08
CA GLU A 651 -4.54 -3.29 -5.48
C GLU A 651 -3.95 -1.87 -5.68
N PRO A 652 -2.98 -1.42 -4.85
CA PRO A 652 -2.29 -0.14 -5.12
C PRO A 652 -1.51 -0.15 -6.43
N VAL A 653 -0.88 -1.28 -6.77
CA VAL A 653 -0.17 -1.48 -8.05
C VAL A 653 -1.18 -1.48 -9.21
N ALA A 654 -2.30 -2.21 -9.06
CA ALA A 654 -3.35 -2.25 -10.06
C ALA A 654 -3.92 -0.85 -10.36
N MET A 655 -4.14 -0.03 -9.33
CA MET A 655 -4.62 1.34 -9.51
C MET A 655 -3.59 2.23 -10.23
N GLU A 656 -2.30 2.10 -9.90
CA GLU A 656 -1.21 2.81 -10.58
C GLU A 656 -1.12 2.43 -12.06
N VAL A 657 -1.16 1.13 -12.37
CA VAL A 657 -1.16 0.62 -13.76
C VAL A 657 -2.40 1.09 -14.52
N GLY A 658 -3.57 1.12 -13.86
CA GLY A 658 -4.82 1.65 -14.44
C GLY A 658 -4.73 3.13 -14.78
N ASP A 659 -4.18 3.95 -13.88
CA ASP A 659 -3.95 5.39 -14.11
C ASP A 659 -3.01 5.60 -15.33
N ALA A 660 -1.93 4.82 -15.42
CA ALA A 660 -1.02 4.85 -16.55
C ALA A 660 -1.68 4.40 -17.88
N ALA A 661 -2.54 3.38 -17.84
CA ALA A 661 -3.32 2.93 -19.00
C ALA A 661 -4.28 4.02 -19.48
N GLY A 662 -4.87 4.80 -18.58
CA GLY A 662 -5.68 5.96 -18.91
C GLY A 662 -4.89 7.06 -19.65
N PHE A 663 -3.66 7.35 -19.21
CA PHE A 663 -2.73 8.24 -19.94
C PHE A 663 -2.40 7.70 -21.33
N ALA A 664 -2.14 6.38 -21.43
CA ALA A 664 -1.85 5.75 -22.72
C ALA A 664 -3.04 5.90 -23.70
N ALA A 665 -4.27 5.69 -23.24
CA ALA A 665 -5.48 5.89 -24.05
C ALA A 665 -5.63 7.36 -24.50
N GLY A 666 -5.42 8.32 -23.61
CA GLY A 666 -5.47 9.75 -23.95
C GLY A 666 -4.39 10.17 -24.95
N LEU A 667 -3.17 9.69 -24.78
CA LEU A 667 -2.08 9.94 -25.73
C LEU A 667 -2.36 9.28 -27.08
N ALA A 668 -2.81 8.04 -27.11
CA ALA A 668 -3.14 7.31 -28.34
C ALA A 668 -4.23 8.03 -29.12
N LYS A 669 -5.29 8.52 -28.45
CA LYS A 669 -6.33 9.37 -29.06
C LYS A 669 -5.75 10.63 -29.71
N ARG A 670 -4.93 11.40 -28.96
CA ARG A 670 -4.34 12.66 -29.45
C ARG A 670 -3.40 12.45 -30.64
N GLN A 671 -2.74 11.29 -30.72
CA GLN A 671 -1.81 10.97 -31.78
C GLN A 671 -2.45 10.20 -32.95
N HIS A 672 -3.73 9.85 -32.84
CA HIS A 672 -4.46 9.01 -33.80
C HIS A 672 -3.77 7.65 -34.05
N VAL A 673 -3.24 7.03 -32.99
CA VAL A 673 -2.60 5.70 -33.01
C VAL A 673 -3.34 4.72 -32.08
N THR A 674 -2.99 3.45 -32.15
CA THR A 674 -3.46 2.47 -31.18
C THR A 674 -2.54 2.43 -29.94
N PRO A 675 -3.02 1.94 -28.79
CA PRO A 675 -2.14 1.67 -27.64
C PRO A 675 -0.90 0.85 -27.99
N ALA A 676 -1.02 -0.10 -28.90
CA ALA A 676 0.07 -0.98 -29.31
C ALA A 676 1.16 -0.29 -30.14
N THR A 677 0.83 0.81 -30.79
CA THR A 677 1.76 1.60 -31.64
C THR A 677 2.13 2.95 -31.01
N LEU A 678 1.68 3.20 -29.79
CA LEU A 678 2.04 4.40 -29.03
C LEU A 678 3.54 4.40 -28.72
N ASP A 679 4.18 5.57 -28.88
CA ASP A 679 5.54 5.78 -28.42
C ASP A 679 5.61 5.66 -26.88
N SER A 680 6.16 4.55 -26.42
CA SER A 680 6.27 4.25 -24.98
C SER A 680 7.23 5.21 -24.26
N ASP A 681 8.25 5.75 -24.94
CA ASP A 681 9.14 6.74 -24.32
C ASP A 681 8.40 8.06 -24.04
N ARG A 682 7.53 8.48 -24.94
CA ARG A 682 6.65 9.63 -24.71
C ARG A 682 5.67 9.37 -23.57
N LEU A 683 5.10 8.16 -23.47
CA LEU A 683 4.25 7.79 -22.34
C LEU A 683 5.01 7.92 -21.04
N VAL A 684 6.20 7.30 -20.92
CA VAL A 684 7.02 7.35 -19.68
C VAL A 684 7.35 8.79 -19.30
N ARG A 685 7.73 9.65 -20.27
CA ARG A 685 7.95 11.08 -20.00
C ARG A 685 6.70 11.77 -19.44
N THR A 686 5.55 11.51 -20.03
CA THR A 686 4.26 12.06 -19.56
C THR A 686 3.96 11.60 -18.13
N LEU A 687 4.15 10.31 -17.81
CA LEU A 687 3.95 9.77 -16.47
C LEU A 687 4.90 10.40 -15.44
N CYS A 688 6.19 10.55 -15.80
CA CYS A 688 7.17 11.21 -14.92
C CYS A 688 6.79 12.67 -14.65
N GLU A 689 6.33 13.41 -15.66
CA GLU A 689 5.87 14.81 -15.53
C GLU A 689 4.60 14.91 -14.69
N ALA A 690 3.75 13.91 -14.72
CA ALA A 690 2.54 13.80 -13.91
C ALA A 690 2.80 13.36 -12.44
N GLY A 691 4.05 12.99 -12.11
CA GLY A 691 4.41 12.59 -10.74
C GLY A 691 4.19 11.10 -10.43
N PHE A 692 4.33 10.22 -11.43
CA PHE A 692 4.32 8.77 -11.21
C PHE A 692 5.64 8.25 -10.66
N LEU A 693 5.55 7.19 -9.87
CA LEU A 693 6.67 6.40 -9.40
C LEU A 693 6.91 5.23 -10.37
N VAL A 694 7.65 5.48 -11.45
CA VAL A 694 7.99 4.46 -12.46
C VAL A 694 9.34 3.79 -12.24
N SER A 695 10.11 4.29 -11.27
CA SER A 695 11.39 3.73 -10.83
C SER A 695 11.59 4.00 -9.35
N PHE A 696 11.73 2.94 -8.56
CA PHE A 696 11.93 3.08 -7.10
C PHE A 696 13.31 3.65 -6.78
N PHE A 697 13.36 4.57 -5.80
CA PHE A 697 14.56 5.09 -5.15
C PHE A 697 14.34 5.26 -3.65
N ASN A 698 15.41 5.12 -2.87
CA ASN A 698 15.39 5.24 -1.42
C ASN A 698 15.14 6.67 -0.94
N GLU A 699 15.49 7.66 -1.75
CA GLU A 699 15.32 9.07 -1.42
C GLU A 699 13.84 9.48 -1.45
N LEU A 700 13.40 10.23 -0.42
CA LEU A 700 12.01 10.67 -0.27
C LEU A 700 11.55 11.61 -1.38
N ASP A 701 12.48 12.29 -2.06
CA ASP A 701 12.21 13.20 -3.18
C ASP A 701 12.17 12.48 -4.55
N ALA A 702 11.91 11.18 -4.52
CA ALA A 702 12.03 10.31 -5.70
C ALA A 702 11.11 10.68 -6.88
N LEU A 703 10.07 11.49 -6.68
CA LEU A 703 9.13 11.86 -7.75
C LEU A 703 9.59 13.01 -8.66
N GLN A 704 10.86 13.42 -8.63
CA GLN A 704 11.35 14.39 -9.61
C GLN A 704 11.29 13.78 -11.01
N PRO A 705 10.68 14.46 -12.01
CA PRO A 705 10.49 13.89 -13.36
C PRO A 705 11.78 13.38 -14.01
N ALA A 706 12.87 14.14 -13.88
CA ALA A 706 14.18 13.74 -14.42
C ALA A 706 14.69 12.44 -13.75
N LEU A 707 14.59 12.34 -12.41
CA LEU A 707 15.03 11.15 -11.69
C LEU A 707 14.24 9.91 -12.12
N GLN A 708 12.92 10.01 -12.15
CA GLN A 708 12.06 8.91 -12.55
C GLN A 708 12.34 8.47 -13.98
N TYR A 709 12.44 9.40 -14.91
CA TYR A 709 12.73 9.10 -16.31
C TYR A 709 14.09 8.43 -16.48
N PHE A 710 15.18 9.05 -16.00
CA PHE A 710 16.52 8.48 -16.13
C PHE A 710 16.71 7.19 -15.33
N GLY A 711 15.90 6.98 -14.28
CA GLY A 711 15.78 5.71 -13.58
C GLY A 711 15.32 4.56 -14.48
N THR A 712 14.40 4.83 -15.43
CA THR A 712 13.97 3.83 -16.42
C THR A 712 14.96 3.68 -17.58
N LYS A 713 15.99 4.53 -17.69
CA LYS A 713 16.97 4.52 -18.78
C LYS A 713 18.35 3.98 -18.38
N GLY A 714 18.51 3.51 -17.13
CA GLY A 714 19.75 2.86 -16.68
C GLY A 714 20.85 3.80 -16.18
N PHE A 715 20.52 5.04 -15.86
CA PHE A 715 21.50 6.00 -15.31
C PHE A 715 21.86 5.70 -13.85
N PHE A 716 21.22 4.73 -13.23
CA PHE A 716 21.44 4.30 -11.85
C PHE A 716 21.58 2.77 -11.80
N HIS A 717 22.58 2.29 -11.08
CA HIS A 717 22.86 0.86 -10.94
C HIS A 717 22.27 0.24 -9.68
N ASP A 718 21.78 1.07 -8.74
CA ASP A 718 21.13 0.67 -7.51
C ASP A 718 19.90 1.54 -7.21
N TYR A 719 19.32 1.42 -6.02
CA TYR A 719 18.16 2.20 -5.59
C TYR A 719 18.50 3.52 -4.90
N ASN A 720 19.75 3.98 -4.94
CA ASN A 720 20.17 5.25 -4.35
C ASN A 720 20.51 6.25 -5.46
N ALA A 721 19.73 7.31 -5.54
CA ALA A 721 19.95 8.36 -6.54
C ALA A 721 21.14 9.25 -6.21
N ARG A 722 21.36 9.53 -4.91
CA ARG A 722 22.46 10.37 -4.41
C ARG A 722 22.55 11.71 -5.14
N LEU A 723 21.40 12.38 -5.34
CA LEU A 723 21.30 13.57 -6.20
C LEU A 723 22.21 14.73 -5.78
N ASN A 724 22.53 14.84 -4.49
CA ASN A 724 23.37 15.89 -3.94
C ASN A 724 24.87 15.56 -4.03
N ASP A 725 25.23 14.33 -4.35
CA ASP A 725 26.62 13.92 -4.46
C ASP A 725 27.27 14.50 -5.71
N PRO A 726 28.56 14.91 -5.62
CA PRO A 726 29.32 15.33 -6.80
C PRO A 726 29.50 14.16 -7.77
N LEU A 727 29.31 14.43 -9.06
CA LEU A 727 29.38 13.40 -10.11
C LEU A 727 30.84 13.03 -10.40
N ARG A 728 31.19 11.75 -10.32
CA ARG A 728 32.53 11.25 -10.69
C ARG A 728 32.79 11.45 -12.18
N ALA A 729 34.02 11.77 -12.55
CA ALA A 729 34.38 12.00 -13.96
C ALA A 729 34.12 10.76 -14.85
N ALA A 730 34.39 9.56 -14.34
CA ALA A 730 34.10 8.33 -15.08
C ALA A 730 32.59 8.13 -15.28
N THR A 731 31.78 8.37 -14.24
CA THR A 731 30.30 8.28 -14.33
C THR A 731 29.75 9.37 -15.25
N ALA A 732 30.28 10.59 -15.23
CA ALA A 732 29.88 11.67 -16.14
C ALA A 732 30.09 11.29 -17.61
N LYS A 733 31.22 10.66 -17.94
CA LYS A 733 31.51 10.16 -19.30
C LYS A 733 30.53 9.08 -19.70
N VAL A 734 30.25 8.10 -18.81
CA VAL A 734 29.27 7.03 -19.08
C VAL A 734 27.86 7.60 -19.27
N TRP A 735 27.46 8.59 -18.46
CA TRP A 735 26.16 9.26 -18.61
C TRP A 735 26.06 10.03 -19.93
N ALA A 736 27.12 10.76 -20.33
CA ALA A 736 27.13 11.50 -21.60
C ALA A 736 26.98 10.55 -22.79
N ASP A 737 27.71 9.41 -22.81
CA ASP A 737 27.57 8.38 -23.83
C ASP A 737 26.17 7.75 -23.85
N GLY A 738 25.66 7.41 -22.65
CA GLY A 738 24.30 6.89 -22.48
C GLY A 738 23.24 7.85 -23.00
N PHE A 739 23.38 9.15 -22.71
CA PHE A 739 22.47 10.19 -23.19
C PHE A 739 22.50 10.35 -24.71
N ALA A 740 23.69 10.30 -25.31
CA ALA A 740 23.82 10.30 -26.77
C ALA A 740 23.15 9.08 -27.42
N LYS A 741 23.33 7.88 -26.83
CA LYS A 741 22.65 6.65 -27.27
C LYS A 741 21.13 6.73 -27.08
N LEU A 742 20.66 7.32 -25.99
CA LEU A 742 19.24 7.54 -25.74
C LEU A 742 18.62 8.40 -26.85
N ARG A 743 19.24 9.53 -27.15
CA ARG A 743 18.78 10.43 -28.24
C ARG A 743 18.80 9.76 -29.61
N ALA A 744 19.71 8.82 -29.83
CA ALA A 744 19.81 8.06 -31.09
C ALA A 744 18.86 6.83 -31.12
N GLY A 745 18.07 6.55 -30.08
CA GLY A 745 17.22 5.37 -29.98
C GLY A 745 17.99 4.04 -29.89
N LYS A 746 19.25 4.07 -29.42
CA LYS A 746 20.17 2.91 -29.38
C LYS A 746 20.58 2.51 -27.94
N LEU A 747 19.88 3.01 -26.95
CA LEU A 747 20.22 2.77 -25.57
C LEU A 747 19.78 1.36 -25.12
N ASP A 748 20.70 0.60 -24.51
CA ASP A 748 20.40 -0.54 -23.64
C ASP A 748 20.50 -0.08 -22.18
N PRO A 749 19.39 0.04 -21.44
CA PRO A 749 19.39 0.53 -20.07
C PRO A 749 20.17 -0.35 -19.11
N ASN A 750 20.10 -1.67 -19.25
CA ASN A 750 20.78 -2.60 -18.36
C ASN A 750 22.31 -2.61 -18.61
N ALA A 751 22.74 -2.49 -19.85
CA ALA A 751 24.15 -2.33 -20.18
C ALA A 751 24.69 -0.98 -19.66
N LEU A 752 23.93 0.12 -19.78
CA LEU A 752 24.30 1.40 -19.22
C LEU A 752 24.44 1.33 -17.71
N ALA A 753 23.49 0.72 -16.99
CA ALA A 753 23.53 0.62 -15.54
C ALA A 753 24.76 -0.19 -15.06
N ARG A 754 25.13 -1.26 -15.74
CA ARG A 754 26.37 -2.00 -15.44
C ARG A 754 27.62 -1.15 -15.68
N ALA A 755 27.64 -0.33 -16.73
CA ALA A 755 28.72 0.60 -16.99
C ALA A 755 28.81 1.69 -15.91
N VAL A 756 27.68 2.19 -15.42
CA VAL A 756 27.61 3.11 -14.27
C VAL A 756 28.17 2.45 -13.01
N ALA A 757 27.75 1.21 -12.69
CA ALA A 757 28.27 0.45 -11.55
C ALA A 757 29.79 0.34 -11.56
N ALA A 758 30.38 0.03 -12.70
CA ALA A 758 31.83 -0.04 -12.89
C ALA A 758 32.51 1.35 -12.74
N ALA A 759 31.91 2.40 -13.32
CA ALA A 759 32.45 3.77 -13.26
C ALA A 759 32.44 4.35 -11.82
N GLU A 760 31.51 3.94 -10.98
CA GLU A 760 31.41 4.41 -9.59
C GLU A 760 32.45 3.78 -8.65
N GLN A 761 33.15 2.76 -9.10
CA GLN A 761 34.30 2.19 -8.38
C GLN A 761 35.63 2.95 -8.63
N GLY A 762 35.61 3.92 -9.57
CA GLY A 762 36.78 4.69 -9.98
C GLY A 762 37.19 5.79 -8.98
N ALA A 763 38.08 6.67 -9.44
CA ALA A 763 38.60 7.79 -8.65
C ALA A 763 37.50 8.70 -8.08
N PRO A 764 37.71 9.33 -6.90
CA PRO A 764 36.74 10.24 -6.31
C PRO A 764 36.43 11.42 -7.23
N PRO A 765 35.28 12.08 -7.05
CA PRO A 765 34.90 13.21 -7.90
C PRO A 765 35.86 14.40 -7.70
N PRO A 766 36.10 15.24 -8.75
CA PRO A 766 36.83 16.50 -8.61
C PRO A 766 36.14 17.45 -7.61
N ALA A 767 36.90 18.33 -6.98
CA ALA A 767 36.38 19.26 -5.98
C ALA A 767 35.22 20.16 -6.48
N ASN A 768 35.24 20.51 -7.76
CA ASN A 768 34.22 21.37 -8.41
C ASN A 768 33.29 20.59 -9.36
N ALA A 769 33.13 19.27 -9.17
CA ALA A 769 32.24 18.48 -9.99
C ALA A 769 30.76 18.93 -9.78
N PRO A 770 29.96 18.99 -10.86
CA PRO A 770 28.53 19.21 -10.71
C PRO A 770 27.91 18.05 -9.92
N THR A 771 26.80 18.31 -9.24
CA THR A 771 26.06 17.23 -8.57
C THR A 771 25.37 16.34 -9.58
N ARG A 772 25.09 15.10 -9.17
CA ARG A 772 24.32 14.13 -9.97
C ARG A 772 22.97 14.75 -10.38
N GLY A 773 22.26 15.36 -9.43
CA GLY A 773 20.96 16.01 -9.67
C GLY A 773 21.04 17.16 -10.66
N ALA A 774 22.04 18.05 -10.56
CA ALA A 774 22.23 19.16 -11.50
C ALA A 774 22.45 18.65 -12.93
N THR A 775 23.27 17.60 -13.09
CA THR A 775 23.54 16.99 -14.39
C THR A 775 22.29 16.37 -14.99
N LEU A 776 21.50 15.60 -14.22
CA LEU A 776 20.24 15.03 -14.67
C LEU A 776 19.23 16.10 -15.08
N GLN A 777 19.12 17.18 -14.32
CA GLN A 777 18.21 18.30 -14.65
C GLN A 777 18.65 19.02 -15.94
N GLN A 778 19.95 19.13 -16.20
CA GLN A 778 20.45 19.65 -17.47
C GLN A 778 20.06 18.72 -18.64
N MET A 779 20.35 17.43 -18.53
CA MET A 779 20.02 16.43 -19.56
C MET A 779 18.50 16.38 -19.81
N TRP A 780 17.68 16.48 -18.77
CA TRP A 780 16.23 16.52 -18.89
C TRP A 780 15.75 17.75 -19.70
N ARG A 781 16.32 18.92 -19.43
CA ARG A 781 16.01 20.14 -20.20
C ARG A 781 16.43 20.01 -21.66
N GLU A 782 17.57 19.36 -21.94
CA GLU A 782 18.05 19.12 -23.31
C GLU A 782 17.18 18.11 -24.07
N LEU A 783 16.61 17.12 -23.36
CA LEU A 783 15.71 16.13 -23.95
C LEU A 783 14.35 16.72 -24.34
N LYS A 784 13.93 17.81 -23.69
CA LYS A 784 12.66 18.53 -23.95
C LYS A 784 12.78 19.56 -25.12
N ARG A 785 13.96 19.91 -25.51
CA ARG A 785 14.22 20.77 -26.67
C ARG A 785 14.22 19.97 -27.97
#